data_efd59b3b57cec27bd603ac2a3e97652f
#
_entry.id   efd59b3b57cec27bd603ac2a3e97652f
#
_cell.length_a   1.000
_cell.length_b   1.000
_cell.length_c   1.000
_cell.angle_alpha   90.00
_cell.angle_beta   90.00
_cell.angle_gamma   90.00
#
_symmetry.space_group_name_H-M   'P 1'
#
loop_
_entity.id
_entity.type
_entity.pdbx_description
1 polymer ?
#
loop_
_entity_poly.entity_id
_entity_poly.type
_entity_poly.pdbx_seq_one_letter_code
_entity_poly.pdbx_strand_id
1 'polypeptide(L)'
;MSTQDLVPSPVGPVDVEQAEAALVERYPRLVRIAYLVLPPTLGRNRRVLTAHALVQRALPRRRVPGPAVPGARRPEDAVDPGYAYVRGEVLRQALVAGLPLRRWALPRRAQLPPLLPQVWGLRLFPRAGGADELALDQLLSRLSAPARAAYVLRGLERQGDAEVLRVLASVGAGDPESALAELAALEDEPEGGPEGGLEGEPADERGAGPRLSGASLLESAEFDPCTLQARPGDLLRRRQHGRAALVGVVALLVCGALLGLPGDGWGRNGAAAPSYARNPAAEAALDPAKVKRVPPAVWPGAVRRDFSVWPARGELTGDTALLRRALAVWARPGGAVESSATPGTPVGPPMGPPQLLFAGRVDAARVVLFHDGLRIVRYAEPVEGSAGAGLDFARADAAEGPGAAAVVVTRAAGNVRYLTAPWVTGASVRDLLMPAKEPWRLGRDAHGVTDAVPSPALAEECARWNTLELTDDAGGRLLGDLGELLPARLLWGTPDAPVDATGREARAAWARTACQLTTVVGQGVRSVQAWRFARQTLPEGAGRATWVCTRAETWRGTGSRVLAQFLPPDRKAPAALASRAQDAPACGPREPRVLAGALWQAPGGGWYVLAAGGPDVASVEVKGGVTARAEGAVLAAKAGAGVRAEVSATLEDGRRMPALR
;
A
#
# COMPACT_ATOMS: atom_id res chain seq x y z
N MET A 1 37.28 61.79 3.77
CA MET A 1 37.02 60.50 3.08
C MET A 1 35.55 60.34 3.04
N SER A 2 34.97 60.48 1.85
CA SER A 2 33.51 60.51 1.61
C SER A 2 32.87 59.14 1.79
N THR A 3 31.89 59.08 2.66
CA THR A 3 30.92 58.00 2.69
C THR A 3 29.99 58.13 1.51
N GLN A 4 30.23 57.33 0.45
CA GLN A 4 29.26 57.16 -0.59
C GLN A 4 28.12 56.28 -0.09
N ASP A 5 26.96 56.90 0.07
CA ASP A 5 25.68 56.21 0.23
C ASP A 5 25.45 55.36 -1.01
N LEU A 6 25.54 54.02 -0.86
CA LEU A 6 25.13 53.04 -1.86
C LEU A 6 23.61 53.03 -1.92
N VAL A 7 23.05 53.82 -2.82
CA VAL A 7 21.63 53.77 -3.20
C VAL A 7 21.39 52.36 -3.79
N PRO A 8 20.47 51.56 -3.31
CA PRO A 8 20.16 50.25 -3.87
C PRO A 8 19.60 50.43 -5.27
N SER A 9 20.23 49.83 -6.28
CA SER A 9 19.72 49.82 -7.64
C SER A 9 18.33 49.22 -7.69
N PRO A 10 17.35 49.86 -8.34
CA PRO A 10 16.00 49.31 -8.46
C PRO A 10 16.08 48.00 -9.27
N VAL A 11 15.65 46.91 -8.68
CA VAL A 11 15.46 45.63 -9.37
C VAL A 11 14.40 45.86 -10.45
N GLY A 12 14.71 45.50 -11.69
CA GLY A 12 13.81 45.65 -12.84
C GLY A 12 12.47 44.89 -12.62
N PRO A 13 11.43 45.26 -13.36
CA PRO A 13 10.13 44.58 -13.24
C PRO A 13 10.27 43.11 -13.61
N VAL A 14 9.69 42.23 -12.80
CA VAL A 14 9.63 40.78 -13.06
C VAL A 14 8.79 40.53 -14.31
N ASP A 15 9.38 39.91 -15.33
CA ASP A 15 8.66 39.52 -16.54
C ASP A 15 7.86 38.22 -16.31
N VAL A 16 6.77 38.04 -17.04
CA VAL A 16 5.90 36.86 -16.97
C VAL A 16 6.71 35.60 -17.30
N GLU A 17 7.55 35.64 -18.32
CA GLU A 17 8.40 34.51 -18.73
C GLU A 17 9.40 34.11 -17.64
N GLN A 18 9.97 35.05 -16.92
CA GLN A 18 10.87 34.81 -15.80
C GLN A 18 10.11 34.16 -14.61
N ALA A 19 8.91 34.63 -14.33
CA ALA A 19 8.05 34.03 -13.28
C ALA A 19 7.58 32.61 -13.67
N GLU A 20 7.27 32.38 -14.95
CA GLU A 20 6.90 31.05 -15.47
C GLU A 20 8.08 30.08 -15.41
N ALA A 21 9.28 30.50 -15.81
CA ALA A 21 10.47 29.66 -15.73
C ALA A 21 10.76 29.25 -14.27
N ALA A 22 10.74 30.21 -13.36
CA ALA A 22 10.93 29.96 -11.92
C ALA A 22 9.84 29.04 -11.33
N LEU A 23 8.58 29.19 -11.76
CA LEU A 23 7.49 28.33 -11.32
C LEU A 23 7.69 26.88 -11.80
N VAL A 24 8.08 26.68 -13.07
CA VAL A 24 8.30 25.33 -13.62
C VAL A 24 9.49 24.67 -12.95
N GLU A 25 10.61 25.36 -12.83
CA GLU A 25 11.83 24.83 -12.22
C GLU A 25 11.64 24.46 -10.74
N ARG A 26 10.94 25.30 -9.99
CA ARG A 26 10.77 25.17 -8.53
C ARG A 26 9.38 24.70 -8.10
N TYR A 27 8.59 24.16 -9.03
CA TYR A 27 7.20 23.76 -8.77
C TYR A 27 7.01 22.88 -7.54
N PRO A 28 7.76 21.77 -7.34
CA PRO A 28 7.59 20.92 -6.17
C PRO A 28 7.84 21.65 -4.85
N ARG A 29 8.85 22.53 -4.83
CA ARG A 29 9.19 23.34 -3.66
C ARG A 29 8.10 24.35 -3.31
N LEU A 30 7.56 25.03 -4.32
CA LEU A 30 6.45 25.99 -4.16
C LEU A 30 5.17 25.31 -3.64
N VAL A 31 4.86 24.12 -4.17
CA VAL A 31 3.72 23.32 -3.69
C VAL A 31 3.93 22.89 -2.24
N ARG A 32 5.14 22.50 -1.88
CA ARG A 32 5.48 22.13 -0.50
C ARG A 32 5.35 23.31 0.45
N ILE A 33 5.84 24.50 0.09
CA ILE A 33 5.64 25.74 0.84
C ILE A 33 4.14 26.01 1.06
N ALA A 34 3.34 25.98 -0.01
CA ALA A 34 1.90 26.22 0.08
C ALA A 34 1.22 25.19 1.01
N TYR A 35 1.59 23.91 0.88
CA TYR A 35 1.04 22.82 1.70
C TYR A 35 1.33 23.02 3.19
N LEU A 36 2.56 23.38 3.54
CA LEU A 36 2.99 23.56 4.93
C LEU A 36 2.37 24.79 5.61
N VAL A 37 2.13 25.86 4.85
CA VAL A 37 1.50 27.09 5.38
C VAL A 37 -0.01 26.95 5.56
N LEU A 38 -0.67 26.14 4.70
CA LEU A 38 -2.11 25.87 4.83
C LEU A 38 -2.43 25.13 6.15
N PRO A 39 -3.58 25.43 6.79
CA PRO A 39 -3.91 24.81 8.07
C PRO A 39 -4.11 23.30 7.95
N PRO A 40 -3.57 22.49 8.88
CA PRO A 40 -3.76 21.04 8.92
C PRO A 40 -5.24 20.63 8.99
N THR A 41 -6.08 21.46 9.57
CA THR A 41 -7.55 21.25 9.70
C THR A 41 -8.29 21.12 8.37
N LEU A 42 -7.70 21.53 7.24
CA LEU A 42 -8.30 21.35 5.91
C LEU A 42 -8.37 19.89 5.47
N GLY A 43 -7.71 19.00 6.17
CA GLY A 43 -7.54 17.60 5.75
C GLY A 43 -6.62 17.46 4.53
N ARG A 44 -5.85 16.37 4.51
CA ARG A 44 -4.73 16.15 3.59
C ARG A 44 -5.08 16.35 2.11
N ASN A 45 -6.12 15.69 1.62
CA ASN A 45 -6.49 15.75 0.20
C ASN A 45 -6.84 17.18 -0.24
N ARG A 46 -7.64 17.88 0.55
CA ARG A 46 -8.04 19.26 0.26
C ARG A 46 -6.84 20.20 0.35
N ARG A 47 -5.96 20.01 1.32
CA ARG A 47 -4.75 20.81 1.53
C ARG A 47 -3.78 20.70 0.37
N VAL A 48 -3.46 19.46 -0.13
CA VAL A 48 -2.62 19.24 -1.29
C VAL A 48 -3.21 19.89 -2.55
N LEU A 49 -4.49 19.63 -2.83
CA LEU A 49 -5.12 20.20 -4.02
C LEU A 49 -5.21 21.74 -3.97
N THR A 50 -5.43 22.30 -2.77
CA THR A 50 -5.39 23.76 -2.57
C THR A 50 -3.98 24.28 -2.82
N ALA A 51 -2.93 23.62 -2.32
CA ALA A 51 -1.55 24.00 -2.55
C ALA A 51 -1.21 24.08 -4.06
N HIS A 52 -1.55 23.04 -4.82
CA HIS A 52 -1.38 23.07 -6.28
C HIS A 52 -2.16 24.23 -6.95
N ALA A 53 -3.40 24.45 -6.55
CA ALA A 53 -4.22 25.52 -7.11
C ALA A 53 -3.67 26.92 -6.78
N LEU A 54 -3.06 27.11 -5.61
CA LEU A 54 -2.42 28.37 -5.24
C LEU A 54 -1.17 28.62 -6.06
N VAL A 55 -0.31 27.61 -6.22
CA VAL A 55 0.91 27.73 -7.04
C VAL A 55 0.57 28.06 -8.50
N GLN A 56 -0.40 27.37 -9.09
CA GLN A 56 -0.83 27.63 -10.48
C GLN A 56 -1.43 29.04 -10.67
N ARG A 57 -1.98 29.64 -9.63
CA ARG A 57 -2.55 31.00 -9.66
C ARG A 57 -1.52 32.09 -9.35
N ALA A 58 -0.31 31.73 -8.90
CA ALA A 58 0.71 32.69 -8.49
C ALA A 58 1.39 33.42 -9.66
N LEU A 59 1.11 33.02 -10.91
CA LEU A 59 1.66 33.69 -12.09
C LEU A 59 1.11 35.11 -12.27
N PRO A 60 1.98 36.07 -12.58
CA PRO A 60 1.56 37.43 -12.89
C PRO A 60 0.84 37.47 -14.23
N ARG A 61 -0.24 38.22 -14.32
CA ARG A 61 -0.97 38.44 -15.58
C ARG A 61 -0.39 39.57 -16.44
N ARG A 62 0.49 40.40 -15.89
CA ARG A 62 1.18 41.53 -16.50
C ARG A 62 2.51 41.72 -15.79
N ARG A 63 3.44 42.49 -16.42
CA ARG A 63 4.68 42.91 -15.77
C ARG A 63 4.37 43.58 -14.42
N VAL A 64 5.04 43.12 -13.35
CA VAL A 64 4.82 43.59 -11.98
C VAL A 64 6.16 44.12 -11.44
N PRO A 65 6.16 45.18 -10.60
CA PRO A 65 7.37 45.60 -9.91
C PRO A 65 7.95 44.44 -9.13
N GLY A 66 9.23 44.11 -9.32
CA GLY A 66 9.91 43.05 -8.59
C GLY A 66 10.03 43.39 -7.11
N PRO A 67 10.06 42.39 -6.20
CA PRO A 67 10.36 42.61 -4.80
C PRO A 67 11.78 43.21 -4.66
N ALA A 68 11.95 44.15 -3.73
CA ALA A 68 13.26 44.72 -3.43
C ALA A 68 14.19 43.61 -2.89
N VAL A 69 15.18 43.21 -3.65
CA VAL A 69 16.21 42.26 -3.21
C VAL A 69 17.37 43.11 -2.65
N PRO A 70 17.76 42.94 -1.38
CA PRO A 70 18.93 43.60 -0.83
C PRO A 70 20.17 43.16 -1.60
N GLY A 71 21.08 44.10 -1.88
CA GLY A 71 22.30 43.85 -2.65
C GLY A 71 23.07 42.62 -2.11
N ALA A 72 23.08 41.58 -2.92
CA ALA A 72 23.85 40.38 -2.63
C ALA A 72 25.34 40.70 -2.71
N ARG A 73 26.10 40.39 -1.69
CA ARG A 73 27.57 40.59 -1.65
C ARG A 73 28.34 39.64 -2.55
N ARG A 74 27.65 38.64 -3.17
CA ARG A 74 28.21 37.71 -4.19
C ARG A 74 27.16 37.34 -5.22
N PRO A 75 27.52 37.15 -6.51
CA PRO A 75 26.59 36.76 -7.57
C PRO A 75 25.91 35.37 -7.35
N GLU A 76 26.52 34.52 -6.56
CA GLU A 76 26.03 33.16 -6.28
C GLU A 76 24.89 33.09 -5.23
N ASP A 77 24.68 34.17 -4.43
CA ASP A 77 23.66 34.26 -3.38
C ASP A 77 22.40 35.02 -3.78
N ALA A 78 22.32 35.48 -5.07
CA ALA A 78 21.20 36.26 -5.56
C ALA A 78 19.98 35.37 -5.79
N VAL A 79 18.96 35.52 -4.95
CA VAL A 79 17.64 34.86 -5.14
C VAL A 79 17.06 35.36 -6.47
N ASP A 80 16.69 34.43 -7.37
CA ASP A 80 16.01 34.73 -8.62
C ASP A 80 14.76 35.61 -8.36
N PRO A 81 14.68 36.82 -8.97
CA PRO A 81 13.53 37.71 -8.75
C PRO A 81 12.20 37.10 -9.14
N GLY A 82 12.17 36.21 -10.17
CA GLY A 82 10.99 35.45 -10.57
C GLY A 82 10.52 34.50 -9.46
N TYR A 83 11.48 33.76 -8.88
CA TYR A 83 11.18 32.85 -7.75
C TYR A 83 10.71 33.63 -6.51
N ALA A 84 11.39 34.71 -6.14
CA ALA A 84 11.01 35.53 -4.99
C ALA A 84 9.58 36.08 -5.14
N TYR A 85 9.21 36.52 -6.32
CA TYR A 85 7.84 36.97 -6.63
C TYR A 85 6.81 35.84 -6.49
N VAL A 86 7.02 34.71 -7.18
CA VAL A 86 6.08 33.58 -7.17
C VAL A 86 5.94 33.01 -5.76
N ARG A 87 7.03 32.86 -5.01
CA ARG A 87 7.01 32.42 -3.61
C ARG A 87 6.21 33.38 -2.73
N GLY A 88 6.42 34.69 -2.85
CA GLY A 88 5.67 35.71 -2.12
C GLY A 88 4.15 35.64 -2.41
N GLU A 89 3.79 35.47 -3.67
CA GLU A 89 2.39 35.36 -4.09
C GLU A 89 1.74 34.07 -3.56
N VAL A 90 2.47 32.95 -3.59
CA VAL A 90 2.03 31.65 -3.00
C VAL A 90 1.79 31.79 -1.50
N LEU A 91 2.72 32.40 -0.75
CA LEU A 91 2.58 32.67 0.67
C LEU A 91 1.36 33.56 0.98
N ARG A 92 1.21 34.67 0.24
CA ARG A 92 0.09 35.59 0.39
C ARG A 92 -1.25 34.89 0.18
N GLN A 93 -1.35 34.07 -0.87
CA GLN A 93 -2.58 33.33 -1.16
C GLN A 93 -2.83 32.23 -0.12
N ALA A 94 -1.79 31.55 0.38
CA ALA A 94 -1.92 30.51 1.42
C ALA A 94 -2.41 31.10 2.75
N LEU A 95 -1.89 32.26 3.15
CA LEU A 95 -2.36 32.98 4.34
C LEU A 95 -3.84 33.37 4.21
N VAL A 96 -4.25 33.88 3.05
CA VAL A 96 -5.66 34.23 2.78
C VAL A 96 -6.57 33.02 2.77
N ALA A 97 -6.10 31.89 2.23
CA ALA A 97 -6.87 30.63 2.18
C ALA A 97 -7.10 30.04 3.58
N GLY A 98 -6.18 30.28 4.51
CA GLY A 98 -6.26 29.83 5.91
C GLY A 98 -7.22 30.68 6.80
N LEU A 99 -7.72 31.82 6.32
CA LEU A 99 -8.62 32.66 7.10
C LEU A 99 -10.01 32.00 7.23
N PRO A 100 -10.70 32.17 8.39
CA PRO A 100 -12.06 31.67 8.57
C PRO A 100 -13.04 32.37 7.63
N LEU A 101 -14.00 31.60 7.09
CA LEU A 101 -15.07 32.14 6.26
C LEU A 101 -15.98 33.06 7.09
N ARG A 102 -16.13 34.31 6.71
CA ARG A 102 -17.09 35.24 7.33
C ARG A 102 -18.52 34.82 6.92
N ARG A 103 -19.42 34.69 7.90
CA ARG A 103 -20.81 34.20 7.72
C ARG A 103 -21.63 34.93 6.64
N TRP A 104 -21.26 36.17 6.27
CA TRP A 104 -22.04 37.03 5.36
C TRP A 104 -21.23 37.62 4.20
N ALA A 105 -20.01 37.10 3.93
CA ALA A 105 -19.19 37.60 2.85
C ALA A 105 -18.94 36.48 1.80
N LEU A 106 -18.91 36.88 0.53
CA LEU A 106 -18.54 35.95 -0.54
C LEU A 106 -17.12 35.35 -0.29
N PRO A 107 -16.95 34.07 -0.43
CA PRO A 107 -15.63 33.43 -0.25
C PRO A 107 -14.62 34.00 -1.25
N ARG A 108 -13.43 34.35 -0.75
CA ARG A 108 -12.32 34.76 -1.62
C ARG A 108 -11.91 33.61 -2.54
N ARG A 109 -11.42 33.90 -3.74
CA ARG A 109 -11.01 32.87 -4.72
C ARG A 109 -10.03 31.85 -4.14
N ALA A 110 -9.14 32.25 -3.24
CA ALA A 110 -8.21 31.35 -2.55
C ALA A 110 -8.90 30.37 -1.59
N GLN A 111 -10.11 30.67 -1.12
CA GLN A 111 -10.89 29.85 -0.20
C GLN A 111 -11.85 28.87 -0.89
N LEU A 112 -12.03 29.01 -2.22
CA LEU A 112 -12.88 28.09 -2.98
C LEU A 112 -12.22 26.71 -3.04
N PRO A 113 -12.98 25.62 -2.80
CA PRO A 113 -12.45 24.28 -2.91
C PRO A 113 -11.93 24.04 -4.34
N PRO A 114 -10.68 23.56 -4.51
CA PRO A 114 -10.17 23.24 -5.83
C PRO A 114 -10.91 22.05 -6.41
N LEU A 115 -11.14 22.09 -7.72
CA LEU A 115 -11.61 20.94 -8.46
C LEU A 115 -10.48 19.89 -8.49
N LEU A 116 -10.83 18.62 -8.31
CA LEU A 116 -9.87 17.52 -8.44
C LEU A 116 -9.26 17.53 -9.85
N PRO A 117 -7.93 17.54 -9.98
CA PRO A 117 -7.29 17.48 -11.27
C PRO A 117 -7.67 16.17 -11.96
N GLN A 118 -8.04 16.27 -13.23
CA GLN A 118 -8.42 15.14 -14.06
C GLN A 118 -7.46 15.04 -15.23
N VAL A 119 -6.75 13.91 -15.31
CA VAL A 119 -5.91 13.56 -16.46
C VAL A 119 -6.55 12.38 -17.17
N TRP A 120 -6.84 12.52 -18.47
CA TRP A 120 -7.55 11.46 -19.23
C TRP A 120 -8.86 11.01 -18.58
N GLY A 121 -9.45 11.90 -17.76
CA GLY A 121 -10.69 11.64 -17.02
C GLY A 121 -10.55 10.83 -15.75
N LEU A 122 -9.33 10.58 -15.32
CA LEU A 122 -9.02 10.02 -14.01
C LEU A 122 -8.86 11.14 -13.00
N ARG A 123 -9.53 11.03 -11.85
CA ARG A 123 -9.28 11.93 -10.71
C ARG A 123 -7.98 11.52 -10.04
N LEU A 124 -7.12 12.51 -9.83
CA LEU A 124 -5.87 12.30 -9.12
C LEU A 124 -6.05 12.59 -7.63
N PHE A 125 -5.53 11.71 -6.79
CA PHE A 125 -5.57 11.83 -5.34
C PHE A 125 -4.15 11.86 -4.78
N PRO A 126 -3.88 12.65 -3.74
CA PRO A 126 -2.57 12.64 -3.07
C PRO A 126 -2.24 11.26 -2.49
N ARG A 127 -0.99 10.84 -2.64
CA ARG A 127 -0.48 9.63 -2.02
C ARG A 127 -0.53 9.78 -0.49
N ALA A 128 -0.84 8.72 0.26
CA ALA A 128 -0.81 8.72 1.72
C ALA A 128 0.62 9.05 2.22
N GLY A 129 0.71 9.90 3.24
CA GLY A 129 1.97 10.21 3.94
C GLY A 129 2.30 9.17 5.01
N GLY A 130 3.51 9.28 5.57
CA GLY A 130 4.03 8.43 6.63
C GLY A 130 3.96 9.07 8.03
N ALA A 131 4.77 8.56 8.96
CA ALA A 131 4.85 9.04 10.33
C ALA A 131 5.37 10.49 10.42
N ASP A 132 6.32 10.86 9.56
CA ASP A 132 6.88 12.21 9.51
C ASP A 132 5.83 13.26 9.13
N GLU A 133 4.92 12.95 8.22
CA GLU A 133 3.83 13.87 7.87
C GLU A 133 2.89 14.10 9.06
N LEU A 134 2.61 13.05 9.83
CA LEU A 134 1.76 13.17 11.02
C LEU A 134 2.43 14.00 12.12
N ALA A 135 3.72 13.76 12.38
CA ALA A 135 4.51 14.53 13.34
C ALA A 135 4.57 16.01 12.95
N LEU A 136 4.81 16.29 11.66
CA LEU A 136 4.82 17.64 11.12
C LEU A 136 3.45 18.33 11.22
N ASP A 137 2.37 17.60 10.93
CA ASP A 137 0.99 18.14 11.06
C ASP A 137 0.63 18.45 12.54
N GLN A 138 1.09 17.64 13.48
CA GLN A 138 0.92 17.93 14.91
C GLN A 138 1.66 19.20 15.31
N LEU A 139 2.91 19.38 14.88
CA LEU A 139 3.70 20.58 15.12
C LEU A 139 3.04 21.82 14.49
N LEU A 140 2.68 21.74 13.20
CA LEU A 140 2.07 22.85 12.48
C LEU A 140 0.68 23.21 13.00
N SER A 141 -0.03 22.30 13.67
CA SER A 141 -1.34 22.57 14.26
C SER A 141 -1.28 23.51 15.48
N ARG A 142 -0.11 23.59 16.15
CA ARG A 142 0.12 24.49 17.29
C ARG A 142 0.44 25.91 16.85
N LEU A 143 0.83 26.12 15.58
CA LEU A 143 1.27 27.41 15.05
C LEU A 143 0.14 28.17 14.35
N SER A 144 0.11 29.49 14.52
CA SER A 144 -0.71 30.39 13.72
C SER A 144 -0.30 30.37 12.24
N ALA A 145 -1.16 30.87 11.35
CA ALA A 145 -0.84 30.90 9.91
C ALA A 145 0.44 31.70 9.58
N PRO A 146 0.68 32.90 10.17
CA PRO A 146 1.93 33.63 10.01
C PRO A 146 3.13 32.88 10.60
N ALA A 147 2.99 32.24 11.77
CA ALA A 147 4.07 31.47 12.39
C ALA A 147 4.44 30.22 11.58
N ARG A 148 3.47 29.52 10.95
CA ARG A 148 3.75 28.45 9.98
C ARG A 148 4.54 28.96 8.78
N ALA A 149 4.20 30.14 8.26
CA ALA A 149 4.95 30.75 7.16
C ALA A 149 6.38 31.10 7.59
N ALA A 150 6.58 31.65 8.79
CA ALA A 150 7.90 31.90 9.36
C ALA A 150 8.72 30.61 9.50
N TYR A 151 8.11 29.55 10.04
CA TYR A 151 8.74 28.25 10.21
C TYR A 151 9.21 27.65 8.86
N VAL A 152 8.39 27.74 7.83
CA VAL A 152 8.73 27.26 6.47
C VAL A 152 9.82 28.10 5.84
N LEU A 153 9.78 29.43 5.96
CA LEU A 153 10.82 30.32 5.43
C LEU A 153 12.18 30.10 6.12
N ARG A 154 12.18 29.87 7.42
CA ARG A 154 13.39 29.63 8.22
C ARG A 154 13.96 28.24 7.94
N GLY A 155 13.13 27.20 8.02
CA GLY A 155 13.58 25.81 7.91
C GLY A 155 13.76 25.32 6.47
N LEU A 156 12.79 25.54 5.58
CA LEU A 156 12.84 25.08 4.19
C LEU A 156 13.63 26.04 3.28
N GLU A 157 13.42 27.36 3.41
CA GLU A 157 14.09 28.38 2.60
C GLU A 157 15.40 28.87 3.21
N ARG A 158 15.73 28.48 4.44
CA ARG A 158 16.96 28.81 5.18
C ARG A 158 17.20 30.32 5.31
N GLN A 159 16.11 31.09 5.44
CA GLN A 159 16.16 32.54 5.58
C GLN A 159 16.42 32.94 7.03
N GLY A 160 17.24 33.98 7.21
CA GLY A 160 17.43 34.59 8.54
C GLY A 160 16.24 35.41 8.97
N ASP A 161 16.09 35.64 10.29
CA ASP A 161 14.92 36.30 10.89
C ASP A 161 14.59 37.68 10.28
N ALA A 162 15.62 38.48 10.01
CA ALA A 162 15.44 39.79 9.37
C ALA A 162 14.84 39.69 7.95
N GLU A 163 15.12 38.61 7.23
CA GLU A 163 14.56 38.36 5.92
C GLU A 163 13.15 37.78 6.01
N VAL A 164 12.92 36.87 6.94
CA VAL A 164 11.57 36.34 7.26
C VAL A 164 10.60 37.46 7.59
N LEU A 165 11.02 38.40 8.47
CA LEU A 165 10.21 39.59 8.81
C LEU A 165 9.84 40.40 7.57
N ARG A 166 10.83 40.69 6.70
CA ARG A 166 10.59 41.44 5.46
C ARG A 166 9.63 40.73 4.52
N VAL A 167 9.81 39.41 4.33
CA VAL A 167 8.92 38.63 3.46
C VAL A 167 7.51 38.60 4.05
N LEU A 168 7.34 38.32 5.34
CA LEU A 168 6.04 38.29 5.99
C LEU A 168 5.32 39.65 5.92
N ALA A 169 6.04 40.74 6.13
CA ALA A 169 5.51 42.09 5.96
C ALA A 169 5.07 42.36 4.52
N SER A 170 5.86 41.95 3.53
CA SER A 170 5.55 42.14 2.10
C SER A 170 4.32 41.35 1.62
N VAL A 171 4.06 40.19 2.21
CA VAL A 171 2.88 39.36 1.88
C VAL A 171 1.63 39.74 2.69
N GLY A 172 1.73 40.73 3.59
CA GLY A 172 0.61 41.25 4.37
C GLY A 172 0.23 40.38 5.56
N ALA A 173 1.18 39.68 6.17
CA ALA A 173 0.99 39.02 7.45
C ALA A 173 0.76 40.11 8.54
N GLY A 174 -0.28 39.95 9.38
CA GLY A 174 -0.77 41.01 10.27
C GLY A 174 0.22 41.44 11.35
N ASP A 175 1.03 40.53 11.88
CA ASP A 175 2.07 40.79 12.89
C ASP A 175 3.24 39.83 12.70
N PRO A 176 4.26 40.20 11.91
CA PRO A 176 5.43 39.34 11.64
C PRO A 176 6.33 39.10 12.87
N GLU A 177 6.41 40.04 13.79
CA GLU A 177 7.23 39.92 15.00
C GLU A 177 6.59 38.93 15.98
N SER A 178 5.29 38.98 16.16
CA SER A 178 4.54 37.99 16.95
C SER A 178 4.68 36.58 16.37
N ALA A 179 4.71 36.44 15.03
CA ALA A 179 4.90 35.14 14.39
C ALA A 179 6.28 34.52 14.67
N LEU A 180 7.34 35.34 14.73
CA LEU A 180 8.67 34.86 15.13
C LEU A 180 8.77 34.58 16.63
N ALA A 181 8.11 35.38 17.48
CA ALA A 181 8.06 35.12 18.92
C ALA A 181 7.34 33.81 19.24
N GLU A 182 6.23 33.51 18.52
CA GLU A 182 5.51 32.23 18.62
C GLU A 182 6.39 31.04 18.22
N LEU A 183 7.23 31.22 17.19
CA LEU A 183 8.15 30.19 16.75
C LEU A 183 9.30 29.97 17.77
N ALA A 184 9.86 31.04 18.31
CA ALA A 184 10.89 30.97 19.36
C ALA A 184 10.37 30.27 20.62
N ALA A 185 9.14 30.59 21.05
CA ALA A 185 8.49 29.92 22.18
C ALA A 185 8.32 28.41 21.98
N LEU A 186 8.07 27.96 20.73
CA LEU A 186 7.96 26.54 20.40
C LEU A 186 9.34 25.85 20.44
N GLU A 187 10.41 26.56 20.07
CA GLU A 187 11.79 26.03 20.09
C GLU A 187 12.34 25.97 21.53
N ASP A 188 11.89 26.85 22.41
CA ASP A 188 12.28 26.92 23.83
C ASP A 188 11.49 25.96 24.74
N GLU A 189 10.40 25.34 24.25
CA GLU A 189 9.67 24.31 25.02
C GLU A 189 10.59 23.10 25.25
N PRO A 190 10.93 22.76 26.52
CA PRO A 190 11.71 21.54 26.78
C PRO A 190 10.91 20.34 26.29
N GLU A 191 11.57 19.39 25.61
CA GLU A 191 11.01 18.14 25.11
C GLU A 191 10.51 17.23 26.26
N GLY A 192 9.50 17.72 27.01
CA GLY A 192 8.81 17.03 28.09
C GLY A 192 7.38 16.77 27.66
N GLY A 193 7.09 15.56 27.15
CA GLY A 193 5.73 15.08 27.05
C GLY A 193 5.08 15.04 28.43
N PRO A 194 3.72 15.12 28.54
CA PRO A 194 3.01 15.03 29.79
C PRO A 194 3.31 13.68 30.47
N GLU A 195 4.05 13.71 31.57
CA GLU A 195 4.11 12.64 32.54
C GLU A 195 2.73 12.47 33.16
N GLY A 196 1.99 11.52 32.64
CA GLY A 196 0.67 11.13 33.09
C GLY A 196 0.59 9.65 33.33
N GLY A 197 1.08 9.19 34.49
CA GLY A 197 0.49 8.08 35.23
C GLY A 197 0.87 6.67 34.89
N LEU A 198 1.50 6.12 35.83
CA LEU A 198 1.52 4.77 36.44
C LEU A 198 2.92 4.19 36.46
N GLU A 199 3.45 4.12 37.67
CA GLU A 199 4.68 3.41 38.05
C GLU A 199 4.56 1.93 37.71
N GLY A 200 5.58 1.40 36.99
CA GLY A 200 5.77 -0.03 36.87
C GLY A 200 6.30 -0.49 35.52
N GLU A 201 7.60 -0.75 35.53
CA GLU A 201 8.46 -1.51 34.63
C GLU A 201 9.43 -0.73 33.75
N PRO A 202 10.71 -1.14 33.73
CA PRO A 202 11.76 -0.47 32.97
C PRO A 202 11.58 -0.69 31.48
N ALA A 203 11.40 0.39 30.74
CA ALA A 203 11.29 0.40 29.30
C ALA A 203 12.60 -0.08 28.65
N ASP A 204 12.50 -1.12 27.87
CA ASP A 204 13.53 -1.70 27.02
C ASP A 204 13.96 -0.66 25.96
N GLU A 205 15.25 -0.28 25.94
CA GLU A 205 15.87 0.71 25.05
C GLU A 205 15.98 0.24 23.58
N ARG A 206 14.99 -0.41 23.02
CA ARG A 206 15.01 -0.89 21.65
C ARG A 206 13.81 -0.38 20.84
N GLY A 207 13.92 0.83 20.31
CA GLY A 207 12.93 1.32 19.36
C GLY A 207 12.86 2.81 19.06
N ALA A 208 13.71 3.63 19.65
CA ALA A 208 13.82 5.04 19.29
C ALA A 208 14.80 5.19 18.12
N GLY A 209 14.32 5.17 16.88
CA GLY A 209 15.06 5.73 15.74
C GLY A 209 15.37 7.20 16.02
N PRO A 210 16.43 7.78 15.41
CA PRO A 210 16.82 9.17 15.66
C PRO A 210 15.62 10.07 15.38
N ARG A 211 15.10 10.76 16.42
CA ARG A 211 14.05 11.77 16.27
C ARG A 211 14.62 12.86 15.40
N LEU A 212 14.05 13.02 14.22
CA LEU A 212 14.44 14.06 13.28
C LEU A 212 14.11 15.42 13.92
N SER A 213 15.06 16.36 13.89
CA SER A 213 14.81 17.73 14.33
C SER A 213 13.68 18.34 13.46
N GLY A 214 12.94 19.31 13.98
CA GLY A 214 11.82 19.94 13.26
C GLY A 214 12.20 20.43 11.86
N ALA A 215 13.43 20.87 11.64
CA ALA A 215 13.95 21.29 10.33
C ALA A 215 14.09 20.12 9.35
N SER A 216 14.47 18.93 9.80
CA SER A 216 14.60 17.75 8.93
C SER A 216 13.24 17.17 8.53
N LEU A 217 12.19 17.36 9.33
CA LEU A 217 10.83 16.99 8.96
C LEU A 217 10.31 17.80 7.78
N LEU A 218 10.71 19.06 7.63
CA LEU A 218 10.29 19.90 6.50
C LEU A 218 10.77 19.39 5.14
N GLU A 219 11.90 18.67 5.09
CA GLU A 219 12.48 18.09 3.87
C GLU A 219 12.27 16.57 3.78
N SER A 220 11.50 15.95 4.68
CA SER A 220 11.26 14.51 4.68
C SER A 220 10.76 14.01 3.33
N ALA A 221 11.36 12.90 2.87
CA ALA A 221 10.96 12.20 1.65
C ALA A 221 9.73 11.31 1.83
N GLU A 222 9.26 11.09 3.06
CA GLU A 222 8.08 10.25 3.32
C GLU A 222 6.81 10.84 2.72
N PHE A 223 6.70 12.15 2.68
CA PHE A 223 5.58 12.78 2.00
C PHE A 223 6.06 13.73 0.90
N ASP A 224 5.44 13.62 -0.27
CA ASP A 224 5.60 14.54 -1.38
C ASP A 224 4.21 15.01 -1.82
N PRO A 225 3.87 16.31 -1.61
CA PRO A 225 2.57 16.83 -2.02
C PRO A 225 2.37 16.84 -3.54
N CYS A 226 3.43 16.65 -4.32
CA CYS A 226 3.36 16.56 -5.78
C CYS A 226 3.04 15.15 -6.27
N THR A 227 3.18 14.12 -5.45
CA THR A 227 2.87 12.75 -5.84
C THR A 227 1.36 12.51 -5.81
N LEU A 228 0.75 12.49 -7.00
CA LEU A 228 -0.66 12.24 -7.20
C LEU A 228 -0.86 10.85 -7.80
N GLN A 229 -1.86 10.10 -7.30
CA GLN A 229 -2.20 8.76 -7.76
C GLN A 229 -3.62 8.73 -8.33
N ALA A 230 -3.80 8.04 -9.46
CA ALA A 230 -5.12 7.76 -10.01
C ALA A 230 -5.74 6.54 -9.31
N ARG A 231 -7.01 6.63 -8.94
CA ARG A 231 -7.76 5.47 -8.42
C ARG A 231 -8.51 4.78 -9.56
N PRO A 232 -8.33 3.46 -9.75
CA PRO A 232 -8.98 2.72 -10.85
C PRO A 232 -10.51 2.79 -10.87
N GLY A 233 -11.14 3.03 -9.71
CA GLY A 233 -12.61 3.13 -9.58
C GLY A 233 -13.25 4.32 -10.29
N ASP A 234 -12.49 5.35 -10.64
CA ASP A 234 -13.04 6.57 -11.25
C ASP A 234 -13.33 6.41 -12.75
N LEU A 235 -12.68 5.48 -13.46
CA LEU A 235 -13.00 5.14 -14.86
C LEU A 235 -14.39 4.52 -14.99
N LEU A 236 -14.78 3.65 -14.07
CA LEU A 236 -16.09 3.04 -14.04
C LEU A 236 -17.18 4.07 -13.71
N ARG A 237 -16.95 4.95 -12.74
CA ARG A 237 -17.87 6.05 -12.42
C ARG A 237 -18.06 7.00 -13.60
N ARG A 238 -17.00 7.34 -14.32
CA ARG A 238 -17.12 8.24 -15.49
C ARG A 238 -17.92 7.62 -16.62
N ARG A 239 -17.74 6.32 -16.91
CA ARG A 239 -18.60 5.62 -17.87
C ARG A 239 -20.08 5.59 -17.41
N GLN A 240 -20.31 5.50 -16.10
CA GLN A 240 -21.66 5.56 -15.53
C GLN A 240 -22.24 6.98 -15.59
N HIS A 241 -21.47 8.03 -15.27
CA HIS A 241 -21.95 9.41 -15.35
C HIS A 241 -22.10 9.91 -16.80
N GLY A 242 -21.24 9.51 -17.73
CA GLY A 242 -21.39 9.83 -19.14
C GLY A 242 -22.65 9.16 -19.73
N ARG A 243 -22.95 7.93 -19.34
CA ARG A 243 -24.19 7.25 -19.69
C ARG A 243 -25.41 7.83 -18.99
N ALA A 244 -25.27 8.25 -17.73
CA ALA A 244 -26.34 8.90 -16.99
C ALA A 244 -26.65 10.31 -17.53
N ALA A 245 -25.66 11.07 -18.00
CA ALA A 245 -25.86 12.36 -18.65
C ALA A 245 -26.54 12.21 -20.02
N LEU A 246 -26.13 11.21 -20.83
CA LEU A 246 -26.79 10.89 -22.09
C LEU A 246 -28.22 10.42 -21.87
N VAL A 247 -28.47 9.57 -20.87
CA VAL A 247 -29.81 9.15 -20.46
C VAL A 247 -30.64 10.31 -19.90
N GLY A 248 -30.00 11.24 -19.18
CA GLY A 248 -30.68 12.46 -18.70
C GLY A 248 -31.13 13.38 -19.82
N VAL A 249 -30.33 13.57 -20.86
CA VAL A 249 -30.69 14.35 -22.04
C VAL A 249 -31.81 13.64 -22.86
N VAL A 250 -31.67 12.33 -23.04
CA VAL A 250 -32.71 11.52 -23.71
C VAL A 250 -33.99 11.49 -22.86
N ALA A 251 -33.91 11.38 -21.55
CA ALA A 251 -35.08 11.45 -20.65
C ALA A 251 -35.74 12.82 -20.66
N LEU A 252 -34.99 13.92 -20.75
CA LEU A 252 -35.54 15.28 -20.88
C LEU A 252 -36.25 15.48 -22.24
N LEU A 253 -35.68 14.91 -23.33
CA LEU A 253 -36.29 14.94 -24.64
C LEU A 253 -37.58 14.07 -24.70
N VAL A 254 -37.55 12.90 -24.04
CA VAL A 254 -38.71 12.01 -23.95
C VAL A 254 -39.79 12.56 -23.01
N CYS A 255 -39.39 13.18 -21.87
CA CYS A 255 -40.34 13.87 -21.00
C CYS A 255 -40.95 15.11 -21.66
N GLY A 256 -40.15 15.87 -22.45
CA GLY A 256 -40.67 16.98 -23.24
C GLY A 256 -41.67 16.53 -24.32
N ALA A 257 -41.46 15.38 -24.95
CA ALA A 257 -42.39 14.78 -25.92
C ALA A 257 -43.61 14.16 -25.26
N LEU A 258 -43.51 13.65 -24.02
CA LEU A 258 -44.61 13.03 -23.27
C LEU A 258 -45.50 14.04 -22.55
N LEU A 259 -45.03 15.26 -22.25
CA LEU A 259 -45.84 16.34 -21.69
C LEU A 259 -46.79 16.98 -22.73
N GLY A 260 -46.63 16.63 -24.02
CA GLY A 260 -47.50 17.05 -25.11
C GLY A 260 -48.61 16.09 -25.50
N LEU A 261 -48.73 14.92 -24.86
CA LEU A 261 -49.78 13.93 -25.15
C LEU A 261 -50.73 13.78 -23.95
N PRO A 262 -52.03 14.00 -24.10
CA PRO A 262 -53.00 13.68 -23.06
C PRO A 262 -53.23 12.16 -23.05
N GLY A 263 -52.80 11.50 -21.99
CA GLY A 263 -52.95 10.05 -21.86
C GLY A 263 -52.70 9.55 -20.45
N ASP A 264 -53.70 9.00 -19.87
CA ASP A 264 -53.91 8.40 -18.59
C ASP A 264 -52.74 7.66 -17.92
N GLY A 265 -52.44 8.09 -16.70
CA GLY A 265 -52.23 7.08 -15.72
C GLY A 265 -50.78 6.76 -15.37
N TRP A 266 -50.37 7.35 -14.28
CA TRP A 266 -49.49 6.67 -13.34
C TRP A 266 -50.26 5.46 -12.77
N GLY A 267 -50.15 4.33 -13.48
CA GLY A 267 -50.77 3.08 -13.10
C GLY A 267 -50.20 2.51 -11.80
N ARG A 268 -50.97 1.65 -11.20
CA ARG A 268 -50.79 0.93 -9.93
C ARG A 268 -49.48 0.14 -9.74
N ASN A 269 -48.57 0.13 -10.70
CA ASN A 269 -47.28 -0.57 -10.68
C ASN A 269 -46.18 0.47 -10.60
N GLY A 270 -45.66 0.71 -9.41
CA GLY A 270 -44.64 1.69 -9.03
C GLY A 270 -43.55 1.99 -10.05
N ALA A 271 -42.75 3.02 -9.76
CA ALA A 271 -41.69 3.55 -10.60
C ALA A 271 -40.91 2.46 -11.35
N ALA A 272 -40.85 2.59 -12.69
CA ALA A 272 -40.12 1.64 -13.54
C ALA A 272 -38.72 1.40 -13.03
N ALA A 273 -38.35 0.14 -12.83
CA ALA A 273 -37.03 -0.25 -12.36
C ALA A 273 -35.92 0.39 -13.22
N PRO A 274 -34.82 0.89 -12.61
CA PRO A 274 -33.70 1.45 -13.36
C PRO A 274 -33.18 0.48 -14.41
N SER A 275 -32.66 0.98 -15.53
CA SER A 275 -32.22 0.18 -16.69
C SER A 275 -31.23 -0.96 -16.35
N TYR A 276 -30.44 -0.82 -15.26
CA TYR A 276 -29.56 -1.90 -14.77
C TYR A 276 -30.37 -3.07 -14.16
N ALA A 277 -31.53 -2.80 -13.60
CA ALA A 277 -32.44 -3.84 -13.07
C ALA A 277 -33.22 -4.57 -14.17
N ARG A 278 -33.16 -4.12 -15.42
CA ARG A 278 -33.74 -4.76 -16.59
C ARG A 278 -32.73 -5.64 -17.35
N ASN A 279 -31.50 -5.79 -16.86
CA ASN A 279 -30.54 -6.71 -17.45
C ASN A 279 -30.90 -8.15 -17.03
N PRO A 280 -31.37 -9.02 -17.94
CA PRO A 280 -31.78 -10.38 -17.58
C PRO A 280 -30.67 -11.20 -16.90
N ALA A 281 -29.40 -10.93 -17.24
CA ALA A 281 -28.26 -11.57 -16.58
C ALA A 281 -28.10 -11.12 -15.15
N ALA A 282 -28.31 -9.83 -14.87
CA ALA A 282 -28.23 -9.29 -13.50
C ALA A 282 -29.42 -9.78 -12.64
N GLU A 283 -30.61 -9.85 -13.17
CA GLU A 283 -31.78 -10.46 -12.50
C GLU A 283 -31.57 -11.94 -12.23
N ALA A 284 -31.07 -12.68 -13.22
CA ALA A 284 -30.73 -14.08 -13.07
C ALA A 284 -29.62 -14.33 -12.03
N ALA A 285 -28.68 -13.40 -11.92
CA ALA A 285 -27.59 -13.48 -10.94
C ALA A 285 -28.06 -13.36 -9.48
N LEU A 286 -29.21 -12.73 -9.24
CA LEU A 286 -29.79 -12.54 -7.93
C LEU A 286 -30.85 -13.59 -7.58
N ASP A 287 -31.22 -14.44 -8.51
CA ASP A 287 -32.22 -15.48 -8.33
C ASP A 287 -31.59 -16.74 -7.68
N PRO A 288 -31.94 -17.10 -6.43
CA PRO A 288 -31.43 -18.29 -5.78
C PRO A 288 -31.72 -19.59 -6.54
N ALA A 289 -32.79 -19.63 -7.34
CA ALA A 289 -33.15 -20.80 -8.13
C ALA A 289 -32.21 -21.02 -9.33
N LYS A 290 -31.58 -19.96 -9.81
CA LYS A 290 -30.61 -19.99 -10.92
C LYS A 290 -29.17 -20.18 -10.51
N VAL A 291 -28.87 -20.25 -9.20
CA VAL A 291 -27.52 -20.53 -8.71
C VAL A 291 -27.06 -21.89 -9.23
N LYS A 292 -25.91 -21.91 -9.86
CA LYS A 292 -25.35 -23.12 -10.48
C LYS A 292 -24.89 -24.11 -9.39
N ARG A 293 -25.25 -25.40 -9.56
CA ARG A 293 -24.81 -26.51 -8.73
C ARG A 293 -24.18 -27.58 -9.59
N VAL A 294 -22.92 -27.88 -9.33
CA VAL A 294 -22.18 -28.92 -10.06
C VAL A 294 -22.46 -30.27 -9.39
N PRO A 295 -22.88 -31.30 -10.15
CA PRO A 295 -23.04 -32.64 -9.60
C PRO A 295 -21.70 -33.23 -9.11
N PRO A 296 -21.69 -34.04 -8.01
CA PRO A 296 -20.46 -34.66 -7.51
C PRO A 296 -19.74 -35.55 -8.51
N ALA A 297 -20.44 -36.11 -9.48
CA ALA A 297 -19.90 -36.99 -10.52
C ALA A 297 -19.04 -36.24 -11.58
N VAL A 298 -19.03 -34.91 -11.61
CA VAL A 298 -18.34 -34.14 -12.66
C VAL A 298 -16.84 -34.09 -12.45
N TRP A 299 -16.38 -33.87 -11.22
CA TRP A 299 -14.95 -33.63 -10.95
C TRP A 299 -14.03 -34.86 -11.26
N PRO A 300 -14.44 -36.13 -11.08
CA PRO A 300 -13.55 -37.26 -11.37
C PRO A 300 -13.14 -37.39 -12.83
N GLY A 301 -14.03 -36.97 -13.75
CA GLY A 301 -13.75 -36.98 -15.19
C GLY A 301 -13.24 -35.64 -15.74
N ALA A 302 -13.03 -34.62 -14.89
CA ALA A 302 -12.64 -33.29 -15.34
C ALA A 302 -11.13 -33.25 -15.71
N VAL A 303 -10.81 -32.70 -16.89
CA VAL A 303 -9.44 -32.46 -17.33
C VAL A 303 -8.77 -31.37 -16.48
N ARG A 304 -9.52 -30.33 -16.13
CA ARG A 304 -9.06 -29.25 -15.25
C ARG A 304 -9.67 -29.39 -13.86
N ARG A 305 -8.82 -29.30 -12.84
CA ARG A 305 -9.22 -29.31 -11.44
C ARG A 305 -9.17 -27.91 -10.89
N ASP A 306 -10.24 -27.15 -11.12
CA ASP A 306 -10.43 -25.78 -10.61
C ASP A 306 -11.78 -25.68 -9.88
N PHE A 307 -12.16 -24.48 -9.42
CA PHE A 307 -13.40 -24.28 -8.68
C PHE A 307 -14.65 -24.56 -9.49
N SER A 308 -14.59 -24.52 -10.83
CA SER A 308 -15.75 -24.75 -11.68
C SER A 308 -16.30 -26.18 -11.60
N VAL A 309 -15.49 -27.13 -11.15
CA VAL A 309 -15.87 -28.54 -11.00
C VAL A 309 -16.18 -28.93 -9.54
N TRP A 310 -16.14 -27.98 -8.60
CA TRP A 310 -16.50 -28.26 -7.21
C TRP A 310 -17.99 -28.45 -7.05
N PRO A 311 -18.46 -29.55 -6.42
CA PRO A 311 -19.87 -29.73 -6.09
C PRO A 311 -20.29 -28.78 -4.95
N ALA A 312 -21.56 -28.43 -4.93
CA ALA A 312 -22.14 -27.71 -3.80
C ALA A 312 -22.20 -28.63 -2.57
N ARG A 313 -21.70 -28.19 -1.42
CA ARG A 313 -21.63 -28.93 -0.15
C ARG A 313 -22.16 -28.11 1.02
N GLY A 314 -22.51 -28.76 2.11
CA GLY A 314 -23.06 -28.15 3.32
C GLY A 314 -24.58 -28.39 3.46
N GLU A 315 -25.06 -28.36 4.68
CA GLU A 315 -26.43 -28.68 5.05
C GLU A 315 -27.45 -27.57 4.68
N LEU A 316 -26.99 -26.36 4.37
CA LEU A 316 -27.84 -25.22 4.04
C LEU A 316 -27.88 -24.93 2.51
N THR A 317 -27.38 -25.83 1.67
CA THR A 317 -27.38 -25.65 0.21
C THR A 317 -28.79 -25.48 -0.39
N GLY A 318 -29.83 -26.01 0.29
CA GLY A 318 -31.24 -25.85 -0.07
C GLY A 318 -31.93 -24.63 0.54
N ASP A 319 -31.28 -23.90 1.46
CA ASP A 319 -31.87 -22.73 2.12
C ASP A 319 -31.96 -21.53 1.16
N THR A 320 -33.10 -21.44 0.47
CA THR A 320 -33.36 -20.37 -0.51
C THR A 320 -33.37 -18.98 0.14
N ALA A 321 -33.78 -18.89 1.42
CA ALA A 321 -33.81 -17.60 2.13
C ALA A 321 -32.40 -17.09 2.42
N LEU A 322 -31.50 -17.98 2.90
CA LEU A 322 -30.09 -17.67 3.09
C LEU A 322 -29.41 -17.29 1.78
N LEU A 323 -29.59 -18.07 0.72
CA LEU A 323 -29.01 -17.80 -0.60
C LEU A 323 -29.49 -16.46 -1.16
N ARG A 324 -30.78 -16.12 -1.00
CA ARG A 324 -31.34 -14.82 -1.42
C ARG A 324 -30.68 -13.67 -0.63
N ARG A 325 -30.50 -13.79 0.67
CA ARG A 325 -29.81 -12.77 1.48
C ARG A 325 -28.36 -12.60 1.03
N ALA A 326 -27.63 -13.70 0.87
CA ALA A 326 -26.23 -13.69 0.45
C ALA A 326 -26.05 -13.00 -0.91
N LEU A 327 -26.89 -13.32 -1.91
CA LEU A 327 -26.89 -12.70 -3.23
C LEU A 327 -27.28 -11.21 -3.18
N ALA A 328 -28.27 -10.85 -2.37
CA ALA A 328 -28.71 -9.47 -2.20
C ALA A 328 -27.62 -8.60 -1.56
N VAL A 329 -26.96 -9.12 -0.51
CA VAL A 329 -25.83 -8.44 0.15
C VAL A 329 -24.65 -8.32 -0.81
N TRP A 330 -24.33 -9.37 -1.57
CA TRP A 330 -23.27 -9.29 -2.58
C TRP A 330 -23.58 -8.22 -3.65
N ALA A 331 -24.80 -8.13 -4.10
CA ALA A 331 -25.20 -7.14 -5.12
C ALA A 331 -25.17 -5.70 -4.57
N ARG A 332 -25.55 -5.52 -3.32
CA ARG A 332 -25.61 -4.21 -2.63
C ARG A 332 -25.27 -4.35 -1.16
N PRO A 333 -24.00 -4.37 -0.81
CA PRO A 333 -23.60 -4.38 0.60
C PRO A 333 -24.10 -3.10 1.27
N GLY A 334 -24.88 -3.26 2.34
CA GLY A 334 -25.33 -2.15 3.19
C GLY A 334 -24.22 -1.67 4.13
N GLY A 335 -24.45 -0.54 4.81
CA GLY A 335 -23.47 0.03 5.74
C GLY A 335 -23.14 -0.84 6.97
N ALA A 336 -23.97 -1.84 7.28
CA ALA A 336 -23.75 -2.81 8.34
C ALA A 336 -22.98 -4.08 7.88
N VAL A 337 -22.56 -4.13 6.60
CA VAL A 337 -21.80 -5.26 6.04
C VAL A 337 -20.32 -4.90 6.03
N GLU A 338 -19.53 -5.69 6.77
CA GLU A 338 -18.08 -5.63 6.69
C GLU A 338 -17.61 -6.31 5.40
N SER A 339 -16.94 -5.56 4.53
CA SER A 339 -16.51 -6.08 3.24
C SER A 339 -15.00 -6.01 3.08
N SER A 340 -14.38 -7.13 2.73
CA SER A 340 -12.96 -7.23 2.41
C SER A 340 -12.72 -7.81 1.02
N ALA A 341 -11.56 -7.51 0.43
CA ALA A 341 -11.16 -8.07 -0.85
C ALA A 341 -9.65 -8.24 -0.95
N THR A 342 -9.22 -9.37 -1.47
CA THR A 342 -7.82 -9.57 -1.90
C THR A 342 -7.38 -8.41 -2.81
N PRO A 343 -6.21 -7.81 -2.62
CA PRO A 343 -5.73 -6.69 -3.42
C PRO A 343 -5.87 -6.92 -4.93
N GLY A 344 -6.54 -6.01 -5.62
CA GLY A 344 -6.80 -6.08 -7.06
C GLY A 344 -8.01 -6.93 -7.46
N THR A 345 -8.79 -7.44 -6.51
CA THR A 345 -10.04 -8.15 -6.77
C THR A 345 -11.21 -7.16 -6.88
N PRO A 346 -12.03 -7.20 -7.95
CA PRO A 346 -13.20 -6.34 -8.05
C PRO A 346 -14.31 -6.79 -7.07
N VAL A 347 -14.90 -5.83 -6.37
CA VAL A 347 -15.94 -6.05 -5.32
C VAL A 347 -17.38 -5.87 -5.84
N GLY A 348 -17.57 -5.75 -7.15
CA GLY A 348 -18.90 -5.54 -7.74
C GLY A 348 -19.83 -6.75 -7.64
N PRO A 349 -21.12 -6.56 -8.01
CA PRO A 349 -22.13 -7.62 -8.02
C PRO A 349 -21.73 -8.77 -8.95
N PRO A 350 -22.38 -9.94 -8.83
CA PRO A 350 -22.16 -11.05 -9.75
C PRO A 350 -22.59 -10.66 -11.18
N MET A 351 -21.78 -11.08 -12.18
CA MET A 351 -22.06 -10.75 -13.58
C MET A 351 -23.09 -11.67 -14.24
N GLY A 352 -23.40 -12.77 -13.59
CA GLY A 352 -24.40 -13.77 -13.97
C GLY A 352 -24.62 -14.75 -12.81
N PRO A 353 -25.48 -15.77 -12.96
CA PRO A 353 -25.73 -16.75 -11.91
C PRO A 353 -24.42 -17.40 -11.42
N PRO A 354 -24.02 -17.19 -10.15
CA PRO A 354 -22.80 -17.77 -9.62
C PRO A 354 -22.98 -19.28 -9.35
N GLN A 355 -21.87 -19.99 -9.21
CA GLN A 355 -21.83 -21.36 -8.74
C GLN A 355 -21.78 -21.37 -7.22
N LEU A 356 -22.61 -22.21 -6.58
CA LEU A 356 -22.54 -22.50 -5.16
C LEU A 356 -21.47 -23.55 -4.91
N LEU A 357 -20.54 -23.25 -4.01
CA LEU A 357 -19.52 -24.19 -3.55
C LEU A 357 -19.86 -24.77 -2.17
N PHE A 358 -20.41 -23.92 -1.30
CA PHE A 358 -20.74 -24.29 0.07
C PHE A 358 -21.88 -23.42 0.62
N ALA A 359 -22.76 -24.03 1.41
CA ALA A 359 -23.67 -23.33 2.30
C ALA A 359 -23.89 -24.18 3.57
N GLY A 360 -23.46 -23.67 4.71
CA GLY A 360 -23.53 -24.42 5.96
C GLY A 360 -23.30 -23.57 7.19
N ARG A 361 -23.44 -24.19 8.36
CA ARG A 361 -23.07 -23.60 9.64
C ARG A 361 -21.64 -24.00 9.98
N VAL A 362 -20.80 -23.01 10.26
CA VAL A 362 -19.42 -23.24 10.69
C VAL A 362 -19.14 -22.31 11.86
N ASP A 363 -18.77 -22.87 12.99
CA ASP A 363 -18.66 -22.16 14.26
C ASP A 363 -19.98 -21.40 14.59
N ALA A 364 -19.95 -20.13 14.88
CA ALA A 364 -21.13 -19.30 15.18
C ALA A 364 -21.72 -18.59 13.94
N ALA A 365 -21.34 -18.99 12.71
CA ALA A 365 -21.77 -18.33 11.48
C ALA A 365 -22.48 -19.26 10.50
N ARG A 366 -23.46 -18.73 9.75
CA ARG A 366 -23.92 -19.32 8.50
C ARG A 366 -23.04 -18.77 7.38
N VAL A 367 -22.38 -19.65 6.66
CA VAL A 367 -21.42 -19.27 5.60
C VAL A 367 -21.89 -19.77 4.27
N VAL A 368 -21.80 -18.90 3.25
CA VAL A 368 -22.06 -19.25 1.85
C VAL A 368 -20.83 -18.91 1.01
N LEU A 369 -20.33 -19.87 0.24
CA LEU A 369 -19.23 -19.67 -0.72
C LEU A 369 -19.78 -19.76 -2.15
N PHE A 370 -19.53 -18.72 -2.92
CA PHE A 370 -19.85 -18.67 -4.35
C PHE A 370 -18.58 -18.59 -5.20
N HIS A 371 -18.69 -19.07 -6.44
CA HIS A 371 -17.70 -18.87 -7.51
C HIS A 371 -18.38 -18.30 -8.75
N ASP A 372 -17.87 -17.19 -9.28
CA ASP A 372 -18.44 -16.51 -10.45
C ASP A 372 -17.59 -16.64 -11.73
N GLY A 373 -16.59 -17.53 -11.72
CA GLY A 373 -15.62 -17.72 -12.80
C GLY A 373 -14.36 -16.87 -12.64
N LEU A 374 -14.44 -15.73 -11.95
CA LEU A 374 -13.32 -14.83 -11.67
C LEU A 374 -12.92 -14.84 -10.18
N ARG A 375 -13.91 -14.97 -9.29
CA ARG A 375 -13.76 -14.77 -7.85
C ARG A 375 -14.41 -15.90 -7.04
N ILE A 376 -13.81 -16.15 -5.88
CA ILE A 376 -14.51 -16.75 -4.74
C ILE A 376 -15.09 -15.61 -3.91
N VAL A 377 -16.35 -15.74 -3.54
CA VAL A 377 -17.06 -14.79 -2.70
C VAL A 377 -17.59 -15.52 -1.48
N ARG A 378 -17.19 -15.08 -0.29
CA ARG A 378 -17.66 -15.60 0.99
C ARG A 378 -18.64 -14.62 1.59
N TYR A 379 -19.85 -15.07 1.85
CA TYR A 379 -20.82 -14.41 2.70
C TYR A 379 -20.87 -15.12 4.03
N ALA A 380 -20.89 -14.38 5.13
CA ALA A 380 -21.05 -14.91 6.48
C ALA A 380 -22.02 -14.04 7.26
N GLU A 381 -22.99 -14.67 7.93
CA GLU A 381 -23.90 -14.04 8.88
C GLU A 381 -23.90 -14.80 10.19
N PRO A 382 -24.12 -14.17 11.35
CA PRO A 382 -24.18 -14.88 12.63
C PRO A 382 -25.38 -15.83 12.65
N VAL A 383 -25.22 -16.98 13.35
CA VAL A 383 -26.34 -17.92 13.56
C VAL A 383 -27.38 -17.29 14.48
N GLU A 384 -26.93 -16.54 15.49
CA GLU A 384 -27.76 -15.86 16.49
C GLU A 384 -27.36 -14.37 16.57
N GLY A 385 -28.33 -13.53 16.91
CA GLY A 385 -28.10 -12.10 17.08
C GLY A 385 -28.28 -11.27 15.82
N SER A 386 -28.04 -9.97 15.94
CA SER A 386 -28.20 -8.94 14.90
C SER A 386 -26.87 -8.33 14.47
N ALA A 387 -25.72 -8.98 14.75
CA ALA A 387 -24.43 -8.51 14.27
C ALA A 387 -24.41 -8.46 12.72
N GLY A 388 -23.62 -7.54 12.16
CA GLY A 388 -23.54 -7.34 10.71
C GLY A 388 -23.03 -8.59 9.99
N ALA A 389 -23.30 -8.66 8.69
CA ALA A 389 -22.78 -9.71 7.83
C ALA A 389 -21.36 -9.36 7.33
N GLY A 390 -20.56 -10.39 7.06
CA GLY A 390 -19.28 -10.27 6.38
C GLY A 390 -19.37 -10.67 4.89
N LEU A 391 -18.64 -9.96 4.03
CA LEU A 391 -18.58 -10.24 2.60
C LEU A 391 -17.15 -10.12 2.10
N ASP A 392 -16.52 -11.23 1.74
CA ASP A 392 -15.13 -11.26 1.33
C ASP A 392 -14.96 -11.75 -0.09
N PHE A 393 -13.99 -11.16 -0.80
CA PHE A 393 -13.71 -11.45 -2.20
C PHE A 393 -12.27 -11.88 -2.40
N ALA A 394 -12.06 -13.01 -3.07
CA ALA A 394 -10.73 -13.41 -3.52
C ALA A 394 -10.73 -13.71 -5.02
N ARG A 395 -9.70 -13.26 -5.71
CA ARG A 395 -9.49 -13.60 -7.12
C ARG A 395 -9.15 -15.08 -7.26
N ALA A 396 -9.76 -15.76 -8.23
CA ALA A 396 -9.65 -17.21 -8.42
C ALA A 396 -9.52 -17.64 -9.88
N ASP A 397 -9.48 -16.71 -10.84
CA ASP A 397 -9.44 -16.99 -12.28
C ASP A 397 -8.22 -17.78 -12.76
N ALA A 398 -7.11 -17.72 -12.01
CA ALA A 398 -5.90 -18.49 -12.28
C ALA A 398 -5.69 -19.64 -11.26
N ALA A 399 -6.69 -19.97 -10.45
CA ALA A 399 -6.62 -21.07 -9.50
C ALA A 399 -6.88 -22.40 -10.20
N GLU A 400 -5.85 -23.23 -10.31
CA GLU A 400 -5.90 -24.56 -10.91
C GLU A 400 -5.08 -25.55 -10.08
N GLY A 401 -5.53 -26.79 -10.00
CA GLY A 401 -4.85 -27.84 -9.24
C GLY A 401 -4.60 -27.44 -7.78
N PRO A 402 -3.34 -27.25 -7.38
CA PRO A 402 -3.00 -26.84 -6.02
C PRO A 402 -3.59 -25.51 -5.58
N GLY A 403 -3.76 -24.56 -6.50
CA GLY A 403 -4.36 -23.25 -6.22
C GLY A 403 -5.85 -23.30 -5.94
N ALA A 404 -6.51 -24.38 -6.35
CA ALA A 404 -7.93 -24.66 -6.11
C ALA A 404 -8.14 -25.83 -5.12
N ALA A 405 -7.16 -26.16 -4.29
CA ALA A 405 -7.24 -27.30 -3.39
C ALA A 405 -7.94 -27.01 -2.05
N ALA A 406 -8.04 -25.74 -1.65
CA ALA A 406 -8.71 -25.33 -0.42
C ALA A 406 -9.20 -23.88 -0.50
N VAL A 407 -10.26 -23.58 0.24
CA VAL A 407 -10.80 -22.23 0.47
C VAL A 407 -11.04 -22.04 1.97
N VAL A 408 -10.75 -20.88 2.50
CA VAL A 408 -11.06 -20.51 3.87
C VAL A 408 -12.56 -20.32 4.04
N VAL A 409 -13.14 -21.04 4.97
CA VAL A 409 -14.57 -20.93 5.33
C VAL A 409 -14.77 -19.92 6.45
N THR A 410 -14.00 -20.04 7.54
CA THR A 410 -14.06 -19.12 8.67
C THR A 410 -12.67 -18.79 9.20
N ARG A 411 -12.56 -17.60 9.80
CA ARG A 411 -11.48 -17.20 10.70
C ARG A 411 -12.12 -16.68 11.98
N ALA A 412 -11.89 -17.37 13.07
CA ALA A 412 -12.46 -17.00 14.37
C ALA A 412 -11.52 -17.41 15.50
N ALA A 413 -11.43 -16.61 16.54
CA ALA A 413 -10.65 -16.88 17.75
C ALA A 413 -9.21 -17.37 17.46
N GLY A 414 -8.51 -16.71 16.53
CA GLY A 414 -7.13 -17.04 16.15
C GLY A 414 -6.98 -18.29 15.28
N ASN A 415 -8.09 -18.93 14.88
CA ASN A 415 -8.09 -20.14 14.07
C ASN A 415 -8.68 -19.93 12.68
N VAL A 416 -8.34 -20.81 11.76
CA VAL A 416 -8.86 -20.88 10.40
C VAL A 416 -9.42 -22.29 10.13
N ARG A 417 -10.54 -22.36 9.39
CA ARG A 417 -11.08 -23.61 8.85
C ARG A 417 -11.15 -23.54 7.34
N TYR A 418 -10.92 -24.65 6.70
CA TYR A 418 -10.88 -24.75 5.23
C TYR A 418 -11.95 -25.69 4.71
N LEU A 419 -12.53 -25.36 3.57
CA LEU A 419 -13.21 -26.31 2.71
C LEU A 419 -12.17 -26.86 1.74
N THR A 420 -11.93 -28.18 1.76
CA THR A 420 -10.96 -28.82 0.86
C THR A 420 -11.62 -29.24 -0.45
N ALA A 421 -10.84 -29.29 -1.51
CA ALA A 421 -11.33 -29.76 -2.81
C ALA A 421 -11.82 -31.24 -2.74
N PRO A 422 -12.77 -31.64 -3.62
CA PRO A 422 -13.31 -32.98 -3.59
C PRO A 422 -12.28 -34.08 -3.94
N TRP A 423 -11.19 -33.75 -4.60
CA TRP A 423 -10.10 -34.66 -4.95
C TRP A 423 -9.02 -34.80 -3.88
N VAL A 424 -9.09 -34.04 -2.78
CA VAL A 424 -8.16 -34.14 -1.66
C VAL A 424 -8.44 -35.41 -0.85
N THR A 425 -7.49 -36.31 -0.81
CA THR A 425 -7.59 -37.58 -0.09
C THR A 425 -7.08 -37.49 1.35
N GLY A 426 -6.05 -36.68 1.61
CA GLY A 426 -5.44 -36.49 2.93
C GLY A 426 -5.33 -35.02 3.31
N ALA A 427 -5.54 -34.73 4.61
CA ALA A 427 -5.29 -33.40 5.18
C ALA A 427 -4.57 -33.53 6.51
N SER A 428 -3.52 -32.73 6.69
CA SER A 428 -2.76 -32.63 7.94
C SER A 428 -2.26 -31.21 8.13
N VAL A 429 -1.77 -30.89 9.31
CA VAL A 429 -1.15 -29.60 9.63
C VAL A 429 0.32 -29.85 9.97
N ARG A 430 1.17 -29.04 9.37
CA ARG A 430 2.61 -29.03 9.62
C ARG A 430 3.04 -27.69 10.19
N ASP A 431 3.73 -27.72 11.31
CA ASP A 431 4.44 -26.54 11.80
C ASP A 431 5.78 -26.42 11.05
N LEU A 432 5.94 -25.37 10.24
CA LEU A 432 7.17 -25.15 9.48
C LEU A 432 8.38 -24.91 10.39
N LEU A 433 8.18 -24.32 11.59
CA LEU A 433 9.30 -24.05 12.51
C LEU A 433 9.85 -25.32 13.15
N MET A 434 9.11 -26.43 13.05
CA MET A 434 9.49 -27.77 13.54
C MET A 434 9.61 -28.79 12.39
N PRO A 435 10.59 -28.64 11.47
CA PRO A 435 10.65 -29.40 10.21
C PRO A 435 10.82 -30.92 10.39
N ALA A 436 11.35 -31.36 11.53
CA ALA A 436 11.52 -32.77 11.86
C ALA A 436 10.30 -33.41 12.53
N LYS A 437 9.35 -32.59 13.01
CA LYS A 437 8.13 -33.09 13.64
C LYS A 437 7.16 -33.59 12.56
N GLU A 438 6.57 -34.77 12.81
CA GLU A 438 5.52 -35.28 11.93
C GLU A 438 4.29 -34.38 11.97
N PRO A 439 3.60 -34.17 10.81
CA PRO A 439 2.38 -33.41 10.76
C PRO A 439 1.28 -34.15 11.54
N TRP A 440 0.40 -33.42 12.18
CA TRP A 440 -0.77 -34.06 12.80
C TRP A 440 -1.92 -34.11 11.80
N ARG A 441 -2.65 -35.22 11.83
CA ARG A 441 -3.83 -35.43 10.98
C ARG A 441 -4.88 -34.37 11.28
N LEU A 442 -5.43 -33.78 10.24
CA LEU A 442 -6.51 -32.80 10.31
C LEU A 442 -7.84 -33.49 9.94
N GLY A 443 -8.79 -33.50 10.89
CA GLY A 443 -10.13 -34.01 10.65
C GLY A 443 -10.89 -33.16 9.64
N ARG A 444 -11.84 -33.78 8.94
CA ARG A 444 -12.79 -33.13 8.06
C ARG A 444 -14.18 -33.69 8.33
N ASP A 445 -15.17 -32.81 8.31
CA ASP A 445 -16.57 -33.22 8.41
C ASP A 445 -17.07 -33.88 7.11
N ALA A 446 -18.33 -34.32 7.11
CA ALA A 446 -18.97 -34.95 5.95
C ALA A 446 -19.07 -34.01 4.72
N HIS A 447 -18.95 -32.70 4.91
CA HIS A 447 -18.98 -31.69 3.86
C HIS A 447 -17.58 -31.28 3.38
N GLY A 448 -16.52 -31.79 4.01
CA GLY A 448 -15.12 -31.48 3.67
C GLY A 448 -14.56 -30.22 4.34
N VAL A 449 -15.25 -29.68 5.34
CA VAL A 449 -14.75 -28.60 6.20
C VAL A 449 -13.80 -29.18 7.24
N THR A 450 -12.62 -28.57 7.40
CA THR A 450 -11.60 -29.04 8.33
C THR A 450 -11.91 -28.64 9.77
N ASP A 451 -11.29 -29.35 10.71
CA ASP A 451 -11.14 -28.87 12.08
C ASP A 451 -10.42 -27.51 12.09
N ALA A 452 -10.51 -26.80 13.23
CA ALA A 452 -9.86 -25.52 13.43
C ALA A 452 -8.34 -25.65 13.51
N VAL A 453 -7.63 -24.80 12.78
CA VAL A 453 -6.16 -24.72 12.75
C VAL A 453 -5.73 -23.35 13.23
N PRO A 454 -4.81 -23.23 14.22
CA PRO A 454 -4.28 -21.92 14.59
C PRO A 454 -3.62 -21.23 13.39
N SER A 455 -4.11 -20.04 13.05
CA SER A 455 -3.68 -19.28 11.86
C SER A 455 -2.42 -18.48 12.16
N PRO A 456 -1.32 -18.65 11.39
CA PRO A 456 -0.14 -17.80 11.53
C PRO A 456 -0.39 -16.36 11.10
N ALA A 457 -1.39 -16.11 10.24
CA ALA A 457 -1.75 -14.76 9.79
C ALA A 457 -2.45 -13.92 10.87
N LEU A 458 -2.97 -14.56 11.92
CA LEU A 458 -3.64 -13.93 13.06
C LEU A 458 -2.79 -13.94 14.33
N ALA A 459 -1.59 -14.52 14.29
CA ALA A 459 -0.68 -14.59 15.43
C ALA A 459 0.09 -13.28 15.60
N GLU A 460 0.20 -12.79 16.82
CA GLU A 460 1.01 -11.61 17.15
C GLU A 460 2.50 -11.91 17.07
N GLU A 461 2.90 -13.13 17.45
CA GLU A 461 4.28 -13.58 17.44
C GLU A 461 4.47 -14.82 16.57
N CYS A 462 5.64 -14.94 15.95
CA CYS A 462 6.00 -16.12 15.13
C CYS A 462 6.56 -17.26 15.99
N ALA A 463 5.78 -17.73 16.96
CA ALA A 463 6.14 -18.90 17.78
C ALA A 463 5.83 -20.23 17.08
N ARG A 464 4.93 -20.22 16.10
CA ARG A 464 4.54 -21.37 15.26
C ARG A 464 4.16 -20.86 13.87
N TRP A 465 4.37 -21.69 12.87
CA TRP A 465 3.91 -21.40 11.51
C TRP A 465 3.19 -22.62 10.93
N ASN A 466 1.91 -22.74 11.28
CA ASN A 466 1.09 -23.86 10.82
C ASN A 466 0.74 -23.70 9.35
N THR A 467 0.96 -24.77 8.58
CA THR A 467 0.57 -24.87 7.18
C THR A 467 -0.36 -26.06 6.98
N LEU A 468 -1.28 -25.92 6.05
CA LEU A 468 -2.15 -27.00 5.61
C LEU A 468 -1.36 -27.89 4.65
N GLU A 469 -1.13 -29.15 5.00
CA GLU A 469 -0.54 -30.16 4.15
C GLU A 469 -1.66 -31.02 3.56
N LEU A 470 -1.86 -30.92 2.24
CA LEU A 470 -2.89 -31.65 1.51
C LEU A 470 -2.24 -32.68 0.60
N THR A 471 -2.91 -33.84 0.47
CA THR A 471 -2.50 -34.92 -0.42
C THR A 471 -3.63 -35.27 -1.38
N ASP A 472 -3.29 -35.47 -2.64
CA ASP A 472 -4.17 -36.03 -3.66
C ASP A 472 -3.38 -37.04 -4.53
N ASP A 473 -3.94 -37.45 -5.67
CA ASP A 473 -3.31 -38.38 -6.61
C ASP A 473 -2.01 -37.83 -7.25
N ALA A 474 -1.83 -36.52 -7.29
CA ALA A 474 -0.63 -35.86 -7.80
C ALA A 474 0.47 -35.65 -6.72
N GLY A 475 0.20 -36.02 -5.45
CA GLY A 475 1.16 -35.93 -4.35
C GLY A 475 0.78 -34.92 -3.27
N GLY A 476 1.74 -34.65 -2.38
CA GLY A 476 1.59 -33.74 -1.25
C GLY A 476 1.94 -32.29 -1.62
N ARG A 477 1.29 -31.34 -0.95
CA ARG A 477 1.56 -29.89 -1.10
C ARG A 477 1.35 -29.14 0.19
N LEU A 478 2.08 -28.05 0.37
CA LEU A 478 1.94 -27.16 1.53
C LEU A 478 1.24 -25.86 1.12
N LEU A 479 0.22 -25.49 1.88
CA LEU A 479 -0.53 -24.24 1.71
C LEU A 479 -0.46 -23.42 3.00
N GLY A 480 0.01 -22.17 2.88
CA GLY A 480 0.12 -21.22 4.00
C GLY A 480 -1.08 -20.29 4.07
N ASP A 481 -1.62 -20.07 5.27
CA ASP A 481 -2.58 -19.00 5.49
C ASP A 481 -1.84 -17.66 5.59
N LEU A 482 -2.07 -16.79 4.62
CA LEU A 482 -1.53 -15.43 4.57
C LEU A 482 -2.65 -14.38 4.67
N GLY A 483 -3.78 -14.72 5.33
CA GLY A 483 -4.88 -13.79 5.55
C GLY A 483 -5.92 -13.74 4.43
N GLU A 484 -5.71 -14.45 3.32
CA GLU A 484 -6.60 -14.46 2.15
C GLU A 484 -7.60 -15.61 2.19
N LEU A 485 -8.70 -15.54 1.40
CA LEU A 485 -9.64 -16.67 1.26
C LEU A 485 -8.98 -17.89 0.62
N LEU A 486 -8.03 -17.67 -0.27
CA LEU A 486 -7.26 -18.76 -0.90
C LEU A 486 -5.89 -18.84 -0.24
N PRO A 487 -5.54 -19.98 0.40
CA PRO A 487 -4.23 -20.14 1.01
C PRO A 487 -3.13 -20.19 -0.06
N ALA A 488 -1.98 -19.61 0.25
CA ALA A 488 -0.85 -19.51 -0.67
C ALA A 488 -0.06 -20.84 -0.75
N ARG A 489 0.26 -21.31 -1.96
CA ARG A 489 1.11 -22.48 -2.18
C ARG A 489 2.55 -22.16 -1.82
N LEU A 490 3.21 -23.05 -1.05
CA LEU A 490 4.62 -22.92 -0.69
C LEU A 490 5.48 -23.81 -1.58
N LEU A 491 6.48 -23.21 -2.20
CA LEU A 491 7.36 -23.85 -3.20
C LEU A 491 8.82 -23.71 -2.77
N TRP A 492 9.64 -24.65 -3.25
CA TRP A 492 11.08 -24.65 -3.08
C TRP A 492 11.78 -25.01 -4.40
N GLY A 493 12.96 -24.47 -4.62
CA GLY A 493 13.78 -24.74 -5.81
C GLY A 493 14.03 -23.50 -6.63
N THR A 494 14.84 -23.67 -7.68
CA THR A 494 15.19 -22.57 -8.59
C THR A 494 13.96 -21.97 -9.28
N PRO A 495 14.00 -20.71 -9.68
CA PRO A 495 12.84 -20.04 -10.27
C PRO A 495 12.26 -20.69 -11.51
N ASP A 496 13.07 -21.43 -12.26
CA ASP A 496 12.72 -22.20 -13.47
C ASP A 496 12.14 -23.59 -13.18
N ALA A 497 12.44 -24.17 -12.01
CA ALA A 497 12.03 -25.52 -11.63
C ALA A 497 11.50 -25.61 -10.17
N PRO A 498 10.46 -24.88 -9.81
CA PRO A 498 9.90 -24.91 -8.46
C PRO A 498 9.15 -26.22 -8.21
N VAL A 499 9.33 -26.80 -7.02
CA VAL A 499 8.59 -27.96 -6.53
C VAL A 499 7.83 -27.63 -5.25
N ASP A 500 6.82 -28.44 -4.89
CA ASP A 500 6.14 -28.30 -3.59
C ASP A 500 7.11 -28.48 -2.43
N ALA A 501 6.95 -27.65 -1.38
CA ALA A 501 7.88 -27.57 -0.26
C ALA A 501 7.77 -28.74 0.74
N THR A 502 7.38 -29.93 0.29
CA THR A 502 7.18 -31.13 1.11
C THR A 502 8.48 -31.89 1.38
N GLY A 503 9.53 -31.67 0.58
CA GLY A 503 10.82 -32.34 0.72
C GLY A 503 11.59 -31.92 1.99
N ARG A 504 12.51 -32.77 2.47
CA ARG A 504 13.29 -32.52 3.68
C ARG A 504 14.13 -31.23 3.63
N GLU A 505 14.78 -30.96 2.50
CA GLU A 505 15.59 -29.76 2.30
C GLU A 505 14.70 -28.50 2.33
N ALA A 506 13.58 -28.54 1.61
CA ALA A 506 12.60 -27.47 1.58
C ALA A 506 12.08 -27.13 2.99
N ARG A 507 11.67 -28.14 3.74
CA ARG A 507 11.20 -27.96 5.12
C ARG A 507 12.26 -27.33 6.03
N ALA A 508 13.52 -27.79 5.92
CA ALA A 508 14.62 -27.24 6.70
C ALA A 508 14.92 -25.77 6.36
N ALA A 509 14.76 -25.38 5.10
CA ALA A 509 14.90 -23.99 4.68
C ALA A 509 13.74 -23.14 5.14
N TRP A 510 12.50 -23.61 4.95
CA TRP A 510 11.29 -22.91 5.40
C TRP A 510 11.25 -22.72 6.92
N ALA A 511 11.76 -23.65 7.70
CA ALA A 511 11.84 -23.51 9.16
C ALA A 511 12.57 -22.26 9.61
N ARG A 512 13.49 -21.74 8.81
CA ARG A 512 14.30 -20.56 9.13
C ARG A 512 13.76 -19.28 8.50
N THR A 513 12.94 -19.39 7.45
CA THR A 513 12.47 -18.26 6.64
C THR A 513 10.98 -17.95 6.80
N ALA A 514 10.21 -18.89 7.37
CA ALA A 514 8.74 -18.78 7.45
C ALA A 514 8.26 -17.52 8.20
N CYS A 515 8.94 -17.12 9.27
CA CYS A 515 8.56 -15.91 10.03
C CYS A 515 8.61 -14.62 9.19
N GLN A 516 9.42 -14.58 8.12
CA GLN A 516 9.45 -13.43 7.22
C GLN A 516 8.18 -13.32 6.35
N LEU A 517 7.36 -14.38 6.28
CA LEU A 517 6.07 -14.34 5.59
C LEU A 517 5.06 -13.40 6.25
N THR A 518 5.24 -13.02 7.52
CA THR A 518 4.44 -11.97 8.17
C THR A 518 4.45 -10.68 7.38
N THR A 519 5.54 -10.38 6.66
CA THR A 519 5.69 -9.17 5.84
C THR A 519 4.83 -9.15 4.58
N VAL A 520 4.23 -10.28 4.20
CA VAL A 520 3.40 -10.43 2.99
C VAL A 520 1.97 -10.87 3.29
N VAL A 521 1.59 -10.95 4.57
CA VAL A 521 0.20 -11.21 4.99
C VAL A 521 -0.74 -10.11 4.47
N GLY A 522 -1.91 -10.49 3.97
CA GLY A 522 -2.94 -9.57 3.45
C GLY A 522 -2.58 -8.89 2.11
N GLN A 523 -1.56 -9.34 1.40
CA GLN A 523 -1.10 -8.72 0.16
C GLN A 523 -1.57 -9.44 -1.12
N GLY A 524 -2.52 -10.36 -1.02
CA GLY A 524 -3.07 -11.07 -2.18
C GLY A 524 -2.11 -12.12 -2.75
N VAL A 525 -1.36 -12.78 -1.91
CA VAL A 525 -0.36 -13.78 -2.32
C VAL A 525 -1.03 -15.09 -2.71
N ARG A 526 -0.73 -15.61 -3.91
CA ARG A 526 -1.19 -16.92 -4.41
C ARG A 526 -0.18 -18.05 -4.21
N SER A 527 1.10 -17.72 -4.25
CA SER A 527 2.18 -18.69 -4.03
C SER A 527 3.43 -17.99 -3.53
N VAL A 528 4.23 -18.70 -2.75
CA VAL A 528 5.53 -18.24 -2.29
C VAL A 528 6.57 -19.28 -2.64
N GLN A 529 7.56 -18.88 -3.43
CA GLN A 529 8.71 -19.70 -3.78
C GLN A 529 9.93 -19.22 -3.01
N ALA A 530 10.70 -20.14 -2.46
CA ALA A 530 11.99 -19.86 -1.86
C ALA A 530 13.08 -20.68 -2.52
N TRP A 531 14.27 -20.11 -2.70
CA TRP A 531 15.42 -20.81 -3.24
C TRP A 531 16.73 -20.23 -2.73
N ARG A 532 17.74 -21.08 -2.64
CA ARG A 532 19.08 -20.68 -2.23
C ARG A 532 19.87 -20.18 -3.43
N PHE A 533 20.19 -18.89 -3.45
CA PHE A 533 20.95 -18.29 -4.55
C PHE A 533 22.46 -18.21 -4.30
N ALA A 534 22.91 -18.19 -3.02
CA ALA A 534 24.33 -18.22 -2.71
C ALA A 534 24.65 -18.91 -1.38
N ARG A 535 25.92 -19.33 -1.26
CA ARG A 535 26.58 -19.76 -0.02
C ARG A 535 27.82 -18.92 0.16
N GLN A 536 28.08 -18.44 1.37
CA GLN A 536 29.18 -17.56 1.67
C GLN A 536 29.95 -18.06 2.88
N THR A 537 31.27 -18.20 2.76
CA THR A 537 32.15 -18.39 3.92
C THR A 537 32.29 -17.06 4.64
N LEU A 538 32.04 -17.07 5.94
CA LEU A 538 32.07 -15.86 6.77
C LEU A 538 33.49 -15.59 7.27
N PRO A 539 33.83 -14.30 7.48
CA PRO A 539 35.07 -13.88 8.10
C PRO A 539 35.26 -14.48 9.51
N GLU A 540 36.47 -14.39 10.01
CA GLU A 540 36.90 -14.84 11.36
C GLU A 540 36.55 -16.31 11.67
N GLY A 541 36.48 -17.16 10.64
CA GLY A 541 36.15 -18.58 10.84
C GLY A 541 34.72 -18.84 11.34
N ALA A 542 33.83 -17.87 11.25
CA ALA A 542 32.46 -17.96 11.76
C ALA A 542 31.55 -18.95 11.01
N GLY A 543 32.10 -19.73 10.08
CA GLY A 543 31.38 -20.78 9.37
C GLY A 543 30.84 -20.34 8.00
N ARG A 544 29.80 -21.06 7.51
CA ARG A 544 29.23 -20.81 6.19
C ARG A 544 27.76 -20.39 6.28
N ALA A 545 27.45 -19.19 5.81
CA ALA A 545 26.09 -18.67 5.69
C ALA A 545 25.43 -19.12 4.37
N THR A 546 24.10 -19.01 4.35
CA THR A 546 23.29 -19.26 3.17
C THR A 546 22.46 -18.03 2.85
N TRP A 547 22.35 -17.69 1.57
CA TRP A 547 21.46 -16.64 1.11
C TRP A 547 20.27 -17.24 0.39
N VAL A 548 19.07 -16.84 0.80
CA VAL A 548 17.81 -17.33 0.26
C VAL A 548 17.01 -16.15 -0.30
N CYS A 549 16.50 -16.33 -1.51
CA CYS A 549 15.48 -15.45 -2.04
C CYS A 549 14.10 -16.08 -1.86
N THR A 550 13.16 -15.31 -1.32
CA THR A 550 11.76 -15.68 -1.24
C THR A 550 10.96 -14.73 -2.11
N ARG A 551 10.22 -15.28 -3.06
CA ARG A 551 9.37 -14.55 -3.98
C ARG A 551 7.90 -14.93 -3.77
N ALA A 552 7.09 -13.97 -3.37
CA ALA A 552 5.65 -14.13 -3.25
C ALA A 552 4.95 -13.56 -4.50
N GLU A 553 4.32 -14.42 -5.27
CA GLU A 553 3.50 -14.04 -6.41
C GLU A 553 2.08 -13.69 -5.96
N THR A 554 1.55 -12.58 -6.45
CA THR A 554 0.20 -12.13 -6.11
C THR A 554 -0.80 -12.46 -7.22
N TRP A 555 -2.09 -12.48 -6.86
CA TRP A 555 -3.20 -12.63 -7.82
C TRP A 555 -3.28 -11.48 -8.82
N ARG A 556 -2.62 -10.35 -8.58
CA ARG A 556 -2.54 -9.20 -9.50
C ARG A 556 -1.63 -9.42 -10.72
N GLY A 557 -0.94 -10.54 -10.81
CA GLY A 557 -0.01 -10.85 -11.90
C GLY A 557 1.36 -10.20 -11.77
N THR A 558 1.47 -8.87 -11.76
CA THR A 558 2.75 -8.15 -11.64
C THR A 558 3.14 -7.77 -10.22
N GLY A 559 2.30 -8.04 -9.25
CA GLY A 559 2.49 -7.61 -7.86
C GLY A 559 3.36 -8.55 -7.02
N SER A 560 4.56 -8.88 -7.48
CA SER A 560 5.46 -9.78 -6.72
C SER A 560 6.13 -9.08 -5.55
N ARG A 561 6.26 -9.80 -4.41
CA ARG A 561 7.03 -9.38 -3.23
C ARG A 561 8.27 -10.22 -3.12
N VAL A 562 9.43 -9.60 -3.10
CA VAL A 562 10.73 -10.29 -3.07
C VAL A 562 11.45 -9.97 -1.78
N LEU A 563 11.94 -11.00 -1.09
CA LEU A 563 12.71 -10.92 0.14
C LEU A 563 14.05 -11.62 -0.08
N ALA A 564 15.16 -10.91 0.10
CA ALA A 564 16.47 -11.53 0.18
C ALA A 564 16.83 -11.72 1.67
N GLN A 565 17.19 -12.95 2.04
CA GLN A 565 17.35 -13.36 3.42
C GLN A 565 18.74 -13.96 3.65
N PHE A 566 19.36 -13.56 4.75
CA PHE A 566 20.63 -14.08 5.22
C PHE A 566 20.41 -15.11 6.33
N LEU A 567 20.86 -16.33 6.13
CA LEU A 567 20.79 -17.43 7.07
C LEU A 567 22.17 -17.65 7.68
N PRO A 568 22.38 -17.28 8.95
CA PRO A 568 23.65 -17.49 9.62
C PRO A 568 23.99 -19.00 9.77
N PRO A 569 25.25 -19.37 10.08
CA PRO A 569 25.69 -20.74 10.23
C PRO A 569 24.95 -21.53 11.31
N ASP A 570 24.54 -20.86 12.38
CA ASP A 570 23.71 -21.47 13.41
C ASP A 570 22.38 -21.93 12.83
N ARG A 571 22.16 -23.22 12.86
CA ARG A 571 20.94 -23.83 12.30
C ARG A 571 19.66 -23.48 13.06
N LYS A 572 19.76 -23.03 14.31
CA LYS A 572 18.63 -22.63 15.13
C LYS A 572 18.27 -21.16 14.94
N ALA A 573 19.21 -20.34 14.48
CA ALA A 573 18.96 -18.93 14.24
C ALA A 573 18.00 -18.73 13.05
N PRO A 574 16.97 -17.87 13.17
CA PRO A 574 16.12 -17.51 12.07
C PRO A 574 16.88 -16.72 10.99
N ALA A 575 16.32 -16.66 9.80
CA ALA A 575 16.85 -15.81 8.74
C ALA A 575 16.69 -14.32 9.08
N ALA A 576 17.73 -13.56 8.82
CA ALA A 576 17.67 -12.11 8.86
C ALA A 576 17.22 -11.56 7.50
N LEU A 577 16.31 -10.59 7.47
CA LEU A 577 15.91 -9.91 6.25
C LEU A 577 17.04 -8.95 5.83
N ALA A 578 17.66 -9.21 4.69
CA ALA A 578 18.72 -8.38 4.12
C ALA A 578 18.14 -7.26 3.24
N SER A 579 17.16 -7.57 2.41
CA SER A 579 16.46 -6.59 1.58
C SER A 579 15.08 -7.09 1.16
N ARG A 580 14.22 -6.14 0.78
CA ARG A 580 12.86 -6.42 0.26
C ARG A 580 12.54 -5.49 -0.90
N ALA A 581 11.78 -5.99 -1.86
CA ALA A 581 11.27 -5.20 -2.97
C ALA A 581 9.82 -5.54 -3.28
N GLN A 582 9.08 -4.58 -3.80
CA GLN A 582 7.70 -4.75 -4.27
C GLN A 582 7.66 -4.57 -5.78
N ASP A 583 6.77 -5.33 -6.43
CA ASP A 583 6.58 -5.33 -7.88
C ASP A 583 7.90 -5.57 -8.66
N ALA A 584 8.83 -6.30 -8.05
CA ALA A 584 10.15 -6.60 -8.59
C ALA A 584 10.14 -7.89 -9.43
N PRO A 585 10.84 -7.91 -10.57
CA PRO A 585 11.00 -9.13 -11.39
C PRO A 585 12.00 -10.12 -10.80
N ALA A 586 12.89 -9.68 -9.90
CA ALA A 586 13.97 -10.48 -9.32
C ALA A 586 13.47 -11.79 -8.71
N CYS A 587 14.31 -12.82 -8.74
CA CYS A 587 14.00 -14.17 -8.26
C CYS A 587 12.80 -14.83 -8.95
N GLY A 588 12.38 -14.33 -10.10
CA GLY A 588 11.30 -14.89 -10.90
C GLY A 588 11.81 -15.77 -12.05
N PRO A 589 10.92 -16.51 -12.72
CA PRO A 589 11.31 -17.42 -13.80
C PRO A 589 11.88 -16.69 -15.03
N ARG A 590 11.53 -15.43 -15.25
CA ARG A 590 12.06 -14.59 -16.34
C ARG A 590 13.29 -13.79 -15.94
N GLU A 591 13.44 -13.48 -14.68
CA GLU A 591 14.56 -12.72 -14.11
C GLU A 591 14.96 -13.38 -12.78
N PRO A 592 15.74 -14.47 -12.83
CA PRO A 592 16.15 -15.20 -11.63
C PRO A 592 17.21 -14.45 -10.80
N ARG A 593 17.82 -13.42 -11.37
CA ARG A 593 18.94 -12.70 -10.78
C ARG A 593 18.54 -11.98 -9.51
N VAL A 594 19.45 -11.98 -8.57
CA VAL A 594 19.31 -11.30 -7.28
C VAL A 594 20.69 -10.95 -6.76
N LEU A 595 20.80 -9.77 -6.13
CA LEU A 595 21.95 -9.32 -5.38
C LEU A 595 21.45 -8.72 -4.07
N ALA A 596 22.03 -9.12 -2.96
CA ALA A 596 21.69 -8.59 -1.64
C ALA A 596 22.94 -8.35 -0.81
N GLY A 597 22.84 -7.40 0.13
CA GLY A 597 23.91 -7.10 1.07
C GLY A 597 23.36 -6.95 2.48
N ALA A 598 24.19 -7.20 3.47
CA ALA A 598 23.89 -7.02 4.89
C ALA A 598 25.13 -6.54 5.64
N LEU A 599 24.91 -5.69 6.65
CA LEU A 599 25.93 -5.39 7.64
C LEU A 599 25.83 -6.46 8.74
N TRP A 600 26.92 -7.16 8.97
CA TRP A 600 26.98 -8.30 9.90
C TRP A 600 28.11 -8.14 10.90
N GLN A 601 27.85 -8.51 12.16
CA GLN A 601 28.84 -8.55 13.21
C GLN A 601 29.34 -9.99 13.43
N ALA A 602 30.64 -10.19 13.34
CA ALA A 602 31.26 -11.46 13.65
C ALA A 602 31.23 -11.76 15.15
N PRO A 603 31.28 -13.03 15.58
CA PRO A 603 31.36 -13.39 17.00
C PRO A 603 32.52 -12.76 17.74
N GLY A 604 33.66 -12.47 17.06
CA GLY A 604 34.80 -11.73 17.59
C GLY A 604 34.60 -10.22 17.68
N GLY A 605 33.40 -9.70 17.36
CA GLY A 605 33.07 -8.28 17.45
C GLY A 605 33.36 -7.46 16.19
N GLY A 606 34.07 -8.00 15.21
CA GLY A 606 34.38 -7.33 13.95
C GLY A 606 33.10 -7.12 13.10
N TRP A 607 32.97 -5.95 12.49
CA TRP A 607 31.87 -5.66 11.57
C TRP A 607 32.30 -5.88 10.13
N TYR A 608 31.37 -6.40 9.32
CA TYR A 608 31.61 -6.70 7.91
C TYR A 608 30.39 -6.35 7.07
N VAL A 609 30.62 -5.74 5.90
CA VAL A 609 29.61 -5.69 4.83
C VAL A 609 29.74 -7.02 4.09
N LEU A 610 28.68 -7.81 4.13
CA LEU A 610 28.53 -9.03 3.37
C LEU A 610 27.64 -8.75 2.16
N ALA A 611 28.01 -9.29 1.00
CA ALA A 611 27.14 -9.23 -0.18
C ALA A 611 27.17 -10.58 -0.92
N ALA A 612 26.04 -10.94 -1.53
CA ALA A 612 25.91 -12.14 -2.31
C ALA A 612 24.97 -11.93 -3.49
N GLY A 613 25.37 -12.44 -4.65
CA GLY A 613 24.59 -12.48 -5.87
C GLY A 613 24.24 -13.90 -6.32
N GLY A 614 23.36 -13.99 -7.31
CA GLY A 614 23.03 -15.25 -7.98
C GLY A 614 24.22 -15.82 -8.79
N PRO A 615 24.06 -17.01 -9.38
CA PRO A 615 25.13 -17.71 -10.08
C PRO A 615 25.72 -16.93 -11.28
N ASP A 616 24.95 -16.04 -11.92
CA ASP A 616 25.38 -15.25 -13.09
C ASP A 616 26.26 -14.05 -12.73
N VAL A 617 26.62 -13.86 -11.43
CA VAL A 617 27.41 -12.72 -10.98
C VAL A 617 28.89 -13.02 -11.12
N ALA A 618 29.58 -12.23 -11.95
CA ALA A 618 31.03 -12.31 -12.18
C ALA A 618 31.85 -11.58 -11.11
N SER A 619 31.37 -10.41 -10.63
CA SER A 619 32.03 -9.68 -9.55
C SER A 619 31.04 -8.87 -8.73
N VAL A 620 31.36 -8.65 -7.45
CA VAL A 620 30.60 -7.82 -6.54
C VAL A 620 31.45 -6.64 -6.09
N GLU A 621 30.86 -5.44 -6.08
CA GLU A 621 31.48 -4.19 -5.67
C GLU A 621 30.64 -3.54 -4.57
N VAL A 622 31.34 -2.99 -3.57
CA VAL A 622 30.76 -2.18 -2.49
C VAL A 622 31.39 -0.80 -2.51
N LYS A 623 30.57 0.24 -2.42
CA LYS A 623 31.00 1.65 -2.37
C LYS A 623 30.28 2.42 -1.26
N GLY A 624 30.90 3.47 -0.77
CA GLY A 624 30.38 4.35 0.29
C GLY A 624 31.26 4.35 1.53
N GLY A 625 30.69 4.07 2.70
CA GLY A 625 31.47 4.04 3.94
C GLY A 625 32.55 2.94 4.02
N VAL A 626 32.49 1.99 3.08
CA VAL A 626 33.54 0.99 2.79
C VAL A 626 33.62 0.83 1.27
N THR A 627 34.82 0.63 0.73
CA THR A 627 35.04 0.34 -0.68
C THR A 627 35.79 -0.99 -0.79
N ALA A 628 35.18 -1.95 -1.50
CA ALA A 628 35.77 -3.24 -1.75
C ALA A 628 35.20 -3.86 -3.05
N ARG A 629 35.98 -4.74 -3.67
CA ARG A 629 35.56 -5.53 -4.82
C ARG A 629 36.05 -6.96 -4.65
N ALA A 630 35.23 -7.90 -5.06
CA ALA A 630 35.59 -9.31 -5.13
C ALA A 630 35.16 -9.91 -6.45
N GLU A 631 35.97 -10.78 -7.01
CA GLU A 631 35.59 -11.61 -8.15
C GLU A 631 34.68 -12.74 -7.65
N GLY A 632 33.69 -13.12 -8.46
CA GLY A 632 32.65 -14.09 -8.13
C GLY A 632 31.44 -13.46 -7.42
N ALA A 633 30.53 -14.32 -6.98
CA ALA A 633 29.20 -13.94 -6.54
C ALA A 633 29.11 -13.47 -5.07
N VAL A 634 30.18 -13.49 -4.30
CA VAL A 634 30.16 -13.16 -2.86
C VAL A 634 31.30 -12.24 -2.46
N LEU A 635 31.00 -11.31 -1.54
CA LEU A 635 31.97 -10.36 -1.01
C LEU A 635 31.82 -10.25 0.51
N ALA A 636 32.95 -10.18 1.22
CA ALA A 636 33.01 -9.81 2.64
C ALA A 636 34.08 -8.75 2.81
N ALA A 637 33.68 -7.55 3.25
CA ALA A 637 34.59 -6.42 3.50
C ALA A 637 34.50 -5.97 4.94
N LYS A 638 35.64 -5.79 5.60
CA LYS A 638 35.71 -5.25 6.97
C LYS A 638 35.15 -3.83 7.00
N ALA A 639 34.32 -3.53 7.99
CA ALA A 639 33.57 -2.29 8.08
C ALA A 639 33.52 -1.80 9.54
N GLY A 640 33.00 -0.60 9.75
CA GLY A 640 32.64 -0.09 11.07
C GLY A 640 31.18 -0.41 11.42
N ALA A 641 30.83 -0.28 12.69
CA ALA A 641 29.44 -0.36 13.13
C ALA A 641 28.59 0.71 12.43
N GLY A 642 27.40 0.35 11.98
CA GLY A 642 26.45 1.30 11.36
C GLY A 642 26.84 1.83 9.97
N VAL A 643 27.87 1.28 9.33
CA VAL A 643 28.30 1.69 7.98
C VAL A 643 27.18 1.48 6.99
N ARG A 644 26.96 2.51 6.16
CA ARG A 644 26.11 2.44 4.98
C ARG A 644 26.97 2.28 3.74
N ALA A 645 26.63 1.30 2.92
CA ALA A 645 27.35 1.01 1.69
C ALA A 645 26.35 0.62 0.59
N GLU A 646 26.69 1.01 -0.64
CA GLU A 646 25.97 0.58 -1.84
C GLU A 646 26.61 -0.66 -2.40
N VAL A 647 25.79 -1.67 -2.70
CA VAL A 647 26.23 -2.94 -3.29
C VAL A 647 25.79 -2.96 -4.73
N SER A 648 26.70 -3.30 -5.63
CA SER A 648 26.45 -3.54 -7.05
C SER A 648 27.21 -4.77 -7.50
N ALA A 649 26.74 -5.41 -8.57
CA ALA A 649 27.41 -6.53 -9.19
C ALA A 649 27.62 -6.29 -10.69
N THR A 650 28.63 -6.92 -11.25
CA THR A 650 28.78 -7.09 -12.70
C THR A 650 28.44 -8.53 -13.02
N LEU A 651 27.58 -8.75 -13.99
CA LEU A 651 27.17 -10.06 -14.48
C LEU A 651 28.20 -10.61 -15.47
N GLU A 652 28.15 -11.91 -15.76
CA GLU A 652 29.03 -12.56 -16.76
C GLU A 652 28.92 -11.92 -18.16
N ASP A 653 27.75 -11.35 -18.49
CA ASP A 653 27.52 -10.62 -19.75
C ASP A 653 28.00 -9.15 -19.72
N GLY A 654 28.67 -8.72 -18.67
CA GLY A 654 29.19 -7.37 -18.47
C GLY A 654 28.17 -6.33 -17.99
N ARG A 655 26.89 -6.68 -17.87
CA ARG A 655 25.86 -5.76 -17.36
C ARG A 655 26.03 -5.53 -15.86
N ARG A 656 25.73 -4.30 -15.42
CA ARG A 656 25.68 -3.97 -13.99
C ARG A 656 24.29 -4.23 -13.42
N MET A 657 24.27 -4.74 -12.21
CA MET A 657 23.06 -5.02 -11.43
C MET A 657 23.16 -4.37 -10.04
N PRO A 658 22.20 -3.54 -9.61
CA PRO A 658 22.15 -3.03 -8.25
C PRO A 658 21.63 -4.11 -7.30
N ALA A 659 21.86 -3.94 -5.98
CA ALA A 659 21.23 -4.75 -4.97
C ALA A 659 19.71 -4.55 -4.94
N LEU A 660 19.01 -5.59 -4.54
CA LEU A 660 17.57 -5.56 -4.32
C LEU A 660 17.22 -4.50 -3.26
N ARG A 661 16.31 -3.60 -3.60
CA ARG A 661 15.88 -2.48 -2.73
C ARG A 661 14.38 -2.49 -2.54
#